data_12a68491b2fc29864a43e4b0facb34bf
#
_entry.id   12a68491b2fc29864a43e4b0facb34bf
#
_cell.length_a   1.000
_cell.length_b   1.000
_cell.length_c   1.000
_cell.angle_alpha   90.00
_cell.angle_beta   90.00
_cell.angle_gamma   90.00
#
_symmetry.space_group_name_H-M   'P 1'
#
loop_
_entity.id
_entity.type
_entity.pdbx_description
1 polymer ?
#
loop_
_entity_poly.entity_id
_entity_poly.type
_entity_poly.pdbx_seq_one_letter_code
_entity_poly.pdbx_strand_id
1 'polypeptide(L)'
;MWLVGAAVLALFIQRERGELVHAVSAIRTAAPGWLALAIAGGLLLQVVLGLTFLPILQRIGSPIPVRALINAQIQRIIVATVVPAGGPASVYAGVRAFGRSGVDSSDALFVALVNSVLGYGSFVLVLLPALIVISVAGSLSRLIVIGSAAMLVIVAVLMVGLVVLLRGSALSERLLDKLPSRGLAEWARGFVAQSHQHGVRARDLVSPLGINLVVEIVGISVLFAALRAVGWQATLSEALVGYAVGTLFLLIAPVFQGLGAVELSMTVALTGLGVPSGKALAAVLLYRIADIWLPFVVGVVLQGGQQREVRWVTERLPAVLAGVSGLLAVLSVLEPSLSRRLNHIRDYSLTDPADLSRHITLIAGFFLLFLSWSLWRRKRIAWIVSTVMLIVMIPTYLVERDDEFALALAIGALALLVVERHHFRVRSDLPTIGRGILQFVASLLFAVAYGTLGFFLIDKRAFRIDFTLGEAVRETLRQFFTLGSTGLHPHTRYADWFLDSLQIVGVLSVTFALFSLIRPVVWRRRTLPRERAHAAALIAAHGDSSLDFFKTWPDKTIFFSSTGNGVIAYRVALSCAIALGDPVATDDEEFDRVLAEFLDFCDANDWLVAFHQTPETRRDAYRRAGLSMLKIGEDAIVDVTTFSLSGKPMKHLRATVNQFDRNDYRAVWHDAPLDDATLERVREVSDEWLTIDGRRERSFTLGQYSDAYIRSTPIMTIEDADGRVVAFTNLVSDGVEGEATIDLMRRRHEPSGSMDVLQVRLIELLRERGYRTFSLGMAPFAEVGTEPGATIPERAVHLFYERFNRFFSYKGLRDYKNKFQPRWEPRYIVFASEVQLPRIALALLRVTELSDEKLVQQALRDAEREDIAMGQGEHRRRFIIG
;
A
#
# COMPACT_ATOMS: atom_id res chain seq x y z
N MET A 1 5.66 -6.62 -11.04
CA MET A 1 5.51 -5.37 -11.82
C MET A 1 6.84 -4.64 -12.01
N TRP A 2 7.64 -4.37 -10.97
CA TRP A 2 8.96 -3.74 -11.12
C TRP A 2 9.93 -4.51 -12.02
N LEU A 3 9.96 -5.84 -11.91
CA LEU A 3 10.78 -6.71 -12.74
C LEU A 3 10.38 -6.67 -14.23
N VAL A 4 9.08 -6.57 -14.50
CA VAL A 4 8.58 -6.44 -15.89
C VAL A 4 8.95 -5.07 -16.46
N GLY A 5 8.81 -3.98 -15.68
CA GLY A 5 9.24 -2.65 -16.07
C GLY A 5 10.74 -2.57 -16.32
N ALA A 6 11.55 -3.17 -15.46
CA ALA A 6 13.01 -3.26 -15.62
C ALA A 6 13.41 -4.09 -16.84
N ALA A 7 12.72 -5.20 -17.10
CA ALA A 7 12.97 -6.04 -18.29
C ALA A 7 12.60 -5.31 -19.59
N VAL A 8 11.47 -4.62 -19.63
CA VAL A 8 11.06 -3.80 -20.78
C VAL A 8 12.06 -2.67 -21.04
N LEU A 9 12.50 -1.99 -19.98
CA LEU A 9 13.52 -0.94 -20.06
C LEU A 9 14.87 -1.50 -20.54
N ALA A 10 15.29 -2.65 -20.03
CA ALA A 10 16.53 -3.31 -20.45
C ALA A 10 16.47 -3.74 -21.94
N LEU A 11 15.35 -4.30 -22.38
CA LEU A 11 15.11 -4.66 -23.79
C LEU A 11 15.11 -3.43 -24.69
N PHE A 12 14.52 -2.32 -24.23
CA PHE A 12 14.54 -1.04 -24.96
C PHE A 12 15.96 -0.49 -25.08
N ILE A 13 16.71 -0.41 -24.00
CA ILE A 13 18.11 0.04 -23.99
C ILE A 13 18.95 -0.84 -24.89
N GLN A 14 18.71 -2.15 -24.90
CA GLN A 14 19.47 -3.09 -25.73
C GLN A 14 19.20 -2.90 -27.20
N ARG A 15 17.94 -2.73 -27.60
CA ARG A 15 17.56 -2.61 -29.03
C ARG A 15 18.01 -1.29 -29.64
N GLU A 16 18.03 -0.22 -28.85
CA GLU A 16 18.26 1.15 -29.31
C GLU A 16 19.63 1.73 -28.89
N ARG A 17 20.62 0.88 -28.55
CA ARG A 17 21.95 1.30 -28.02
C ARG A 17 22.66 2.33 -28.89
N GLY A 18 22.72 2.09 -30.23
CA GLY A 18 23.35 3.02 -31.13
C GLY A 18 22.64 4.37 -31.21
N GLU A 19 21.32 4.31 -31.12
CA GLU A 19 20.43 5.46 -31.16
C GLU A 19 20.46 6.29 -29.89
N LEU A 20 20.64 5.63 -28.71
CA LEU A 20 20.81 6.33 -27.43
C LEU A 20 22.07 7.22 -27.41
N VAL A 21 23.18 6.74 -27.94
CA VAL A 21 24.40 7.53 -28.05
C VAL A 21 24.20 8.74 -28.97
N HIS A 22 23.51 8.53 -30.09
CA HIS A 22 23.16 9.63 -31.01
C HIS A 22 22.15 10.59 -30.39
N ALA A 23 21.19 10.09 -29.58
CA ALA A 23 20.23 10.91 -28.88
C ALA A 23 20.89 11.81 -27.83
N VAL A 24 21.83 11.26 -27.02
CA VAL A 24 22.59 12.06 -26.05
C VAL A 24 23.42 13.14 -26.72
N SER A 25 24.06 12.82 -27.83
CA SER A 25 24.84 13.82 -28.59
C SER A 25 23.93 14.92 -29.19
N ALA A 26 22.74 14.56 -29.68
CA ALA A 26 21.77 15.51 -30.20
C ALA A 26 21.18 16.43 -29.10
N ILE A 27 21.00 15.90 -27.88
CA ILE A 27 20.58 16.70 -26.72
C ILE A 27 21.68 17.69 -26.28
N ARG A 28 22.94 17.27 -26.29
CA ARG A 28 24.08 18.15 -25.99
C ARG A 28 24.24 19.32 -26.97
N THR A 29 23.85 19.11 -28.22
CA THR A 29 23.92 20.12 -29.31
C THR A 29 22.57 20.81 -29.55
N ALA A 30 21.61 20.62 -28.65
CA ALA A 30 20.27 21.17 -28.78
C ALA A 30 20.26 22.69 -28.85
N ALA A 31 19.47 23.25 -29.75
CA ALA A 31 19.31 24.68 -29.92
C ALA A 31 18.67 25.31 -28.66
N PRO A 32 19.36 26.22 -27.95
CA PRO A 32 18.94 26.65 -26.62
C PRO A 32 17.60 27.37 -26.62
N GLY A 33 17.24 28.10 -27.67
CA GLY A 33 15.95 28.81 -27.76
C GLY A 33 14.75 27.82 -27.82
N TRP A 34 14.88 26.78 -28.63
CA TRP A 34 13.83 25.75 -28.73
C TRP A 34 13.77 24.85 -27.50
N LEU A 35 14.91 24.58 -26.88
CA LEU A 35 14.97 23.88 -25.61
C LEU A 35 14.25 24.66 -24.50
N ALA A 36 14.52 25.96 -24.39
CA ALA A 36 13.85 26.84 -23.43
C ALA A 36 12.34 26.91 -23.69
N LEU A 37 11.92 26.91 -24.95
CA LEU A 37 10.50 26.88 -25.32
C LEU A 37 9.83 25.56 -24.94
N ALA A 38 10.49 24.43 -25.14
CA ALA A 38 9.99 23.11 -24.73
C ALA A 38 9.83 23.04 -23.21
N ILE A 39 10.81 23.52 -22.45
CA ILE A 39 10.78 23.56 -20.98
C ILE A 39 9.65 24.48 -20.48
N ALA A 40 9.56 25.68 -21.01
CA ALA A 40 8.51 26.64 -20.66
C ALA A 40 7.12 26.10 -20.99
N GLY A 41 6.99 25.45 -22.16
CA GLY A 41 5.76 24.78 -22.61
C GLY A 41 5.34 23.65 -21.67
N GLY A 42 6.28 22.81 -21.21
CA GLY A 42 6.00 21.74 -20.25
C GLY A 42 5.53 22.26 -18.88
N LEU A 43 6.13 23.35 -18.39
CA LEU A 43 5.66 23.98 -17.17
C LEU A 43 4.28 24.64 -17.36
N LEU A 44 4.05 25.28 -18.49
CA LEU A 44 2.76 25.87 -18.86
C LEU A 44 1.68 24.78 -18.94
N LEU A 45 2.02 23.61 -19.47
CA LEU A 45 1.11 22.46 -19.59
C LEU A 45 0.54 22.10 -18.21
N GLN A 46 1.35 22.07 -17.16
CA GLN A 46 0.89 21.78 -15.80
C GLN A 46 -0.05 22.85 -15.24
N VAL A 47 0.19 24.11 -15.59
CA VAL A 47 -0.71 25.21 -15.21
C VAL A 47 -2.07 25.05 -15.93
N VAL A 48 -2.07 24.80 -17.22
CA VAL A 48 -3.31 24.63 -18.01
C VAL A 48 -4.07 23.39 -17.54
N LEU A 49 -3.37 22.27 -17.26
CA LEU A 49 -3.97 21.06 -16.66
C LEU A 49 -4.64 21.36 -15.30
N GLY A 50 -4.05 22.21 -14.46
CA GLY A 50 -4.70 22.65 -13.24
C GLY A 50 -5.96 23.47 -13.50
N LEU A 51 -5.95 24.30 -14.53
CA LEU A 51 -7.08 25.17 -14.89
C LEU A 51 -8.27 24.42 -15.51
N THR A 52 -8.10 23.19 -16.00
CA THR A 52 -9.21 22.39 -16.57
C THR A 52 -10.34 22.16 -15.57
N PHE A 53 -10.06 22.19 -14.26
CA PHE A 53 -11.06 21.99 -13.21
C PHE A 53 -11.88 23.26 -12.91
N LEU A 54 -11.35 24.45 -13.25
CA LEU A 54 -11.91 25.73 -12.85
C LEU A 54 -13.37 25.92 -13.30
N PRO A 55 -13.75 25.70 -14.57
CA PRO A 55 -15.12 25.94 -15.00
C PRO A 55 -16.15 25.06 -14.32
N ILE A 56 -15.80 23.80 -14.04
CA ILE A 56 -16.69 22.85 -13.38
C ILE A 56 -16.87 23.26 -11.92
N LEU A 57 -15.78 23.59 -11.21
CA LEU A 57 -15.82 24.04 -9.81
C LEU A 57 -16.62 25.33 -9.65
N GLN A 58 -16.49 26.30 -10.57
CA GLN A 58 -17.30 27.50 -10.59
C GLN A 58 -18.79 27.19 -10.78
N ARG A 59 -19.09 26.23 -11.65
CA ARG A 59 -20.47 25.84 -11.96
C ARG A 59 -21.19 25.17 -10.81
N ILE A 60 -20.47 24.38 -10.00
CA ILE A 60 -21.04 23.70 -8.81
C ILE A 60 -21.06 24.62 -7.56
N GLY A 61 -20.65 25.87 -7.68
CA GLY A 61 -20.69 26.83 -6.56
C GLY A 61 -19.54 26.68 -5.54
N SER A 62 -18.49 25.95 -5.89
CA SER A 62 -17.31 25.73 -5.04
C SER A 62 -16.04 26.33 -5.65
N PRO A 63 -15.97 27.65 -5.89
CA PRO A 63 -14.80 28.27 -6.50
C PRO A 63 -13.62 28.22 -5.54
N ILE A 64 -12.47 27.75 -6.04
CA ILE A 64 -11.20 27.75 -5.30
C ILE A 64 -10.18 28.65 -6.04
N PRO A 65 -9.21 29.21 -5.31
CA PRO A 65 -8.21 30.09 -5.92
C PRO A 65 -7.31 29.30 -6.89
N VAL A 66 -6.87 29.95 -7.96
CA VAL A 66 -6.02 29.35 -9.00
C VAL A 66 -4.76 28.69 -8.41
N ARG A 67 -4.19 29.27 -7.36
CA ARG A 67 -3.05 28.66 -6.65
C ARG A 67 -3.37 27.27 -6.10
N ALA A 68 -4.58 27.06 -5.60
CA ALA A 68 -5.00 25.75 -5.08
C ALA A 68 -5.16 24.74 -6.21
N LEU A 69 -5.66 25.15 -7.39
CA LEU A 69 -5.74 24.30 -8.59
C LEU A 69 -4.37 23.84 -9.06
N ILE A 70 -3.42 24.79 -9.16
CA ILE A 70 -2.04 24.49 -9.56
C ILE A 70 -1.39 23.55 -8.52
N ASN A 71 -1.56 23.82 -7.22
CA ASN A 71 -1.06 22.96 -6.16
C ASN A 71 -1.66 21.55 -6.23
N ALA A 72 -2.97 21.41 -6.50
CA ALA A 72 -3.61 20.12 -6.69
C ALA A 72 -3.03 19.37 -7.89
N GLN A 73 -2.78 20.06 -9.01
CA GLN A 73 -2.17 19.47 -10.19
C GLN A 73 -0.72 19.03 -9.93
N ILE A 74 0.07 19.81 -9.22
CA ILE A 74 1.42 19.43 -8.80
C ILE A 74 1.40 18.18 -7.93
N GLN A 75 0.45 18.07 -6.99
CA GLN A 75 0.30 16.85 -6.19
C GLN A 75 -0.09 15.65 -7.04
N ARG A 76 -0.99 15.84 -8.00
CA ARG A 76 -1.40 14.79 -8.93
C ARG A 76 -0.22 14.25 -9.74
N ILE A 77 0.65 15.12 -10.30
CA ILE A 77 1.81 14.66 -11.08
C ILE A 77 2.83 13.93 -10.20
N ILE A 78 3.08 14.40 -8.97
CA ILE A 78 3.98 13.73 -8.03
C ILE A 78 3.48 12.31 -7.74
N VAL A 79 2.21 12.17 -7.40
CA VAL A 79 1.62 10.85 -7.09
C VAL A 79 1.55 9.96 -8.33
N ALA A 80 1.17 10.49 -9.49
CA ALA A 80 1.09 9.74 -10.74
C ALA A 80 2.44 9.17 -11.18
N THR A 81 3.53 9.92 -10.94
CA THR A 81 4.88 9.50 -11.35
C THR A 81 5.46 8.41 -10.44
N VAL A 82 5.16 8.46 -9.14
CA VAL A 82 5.78 7.56 -8.14
C VAL A 82 4.96 6.30 -7.89
N VAL A 83 3.63 6.39 -7.97
CA VAL A 83 2.75 5.25 -7.66
C VAL A 83 2.55 4.38 -8.90
N PRO A 84 2.76 3.06 -8.83
CA PRO A 84 2.62 2.15 -9.98
C PRO A 84 1.26 2.21 -10.69
N ALA A 85 0.17 2.44 -9.96
CA ALA A 85 -1.18 2.67 -10.48
C ALA A 85 -1.51 4.16 -10.51
N GLY A 86 -0.61 4.98 -11.09
CA GLY A 86 -0.59 6.43 -10.97
C GLY A 86 -1.87 7.15 -11.39
N GLY A 87 -2.63 6.64 -12.36
CA GLY A 87 -3.89 7.24 -12.81
C GLY A 87 -4.93 7.40 -11.68
N PRO A 88 -5.47 6.32 -11.12
CA PRO A 88 -6.42 6.37 -10.01
C PRO A 88 -5.86 7.07 -8.76
N ALA A 89 -4.60 6.83 -8.43
CA ALA A 89 -3.96 7.47 -7.27
C ALA A 89 -3.84 9.00 -7.44
N SER A 90 -3.60 9.49 -8.67
CA SER A 90 -3.54 10.93 -8.96
C SER A 90 -4.91 11.58 -8.85
N VAL A 91 -5.98 10.90 -9.28
CA VAL A 91 -7.37 11.39 -9.09
C VAL A 91 -7.67 11.54 -7.60
N TYR A 92 -7.35 10.52 -6.80
CA TYR A 92 -7.51 10.58 -5.36
C TYR A 92 -6.71 11.73 -4.71
N ALA A 93 -5.46 11.92 -5.10
CA ALA A 93 -4.64 13.04 -4.62
C ALA A 93 -5.28 14.39 -4.96
N GLY A 94 -5.85 14.54 -6.16
CA GLY A 94 -6.59 15.73 -6.59
C GLY A 94 -7.84 15.98 -5.75
N VAL A 95 -8.68 14.97 -5.54
CA VAL A 95 -9.89 15.05 -4.70
C VAL A 95 -9.54 15.52 -3.29
N ARG A 96 -8.50 14.94 -2.69
CA ARG A 96 -8.05 15.34 -1.36
C ARG A 96 -7.48 16.76 -1.31
N ALA A 97 -6.79 17.19 -2.37
CA ALA A 97 -6.28 18.55 -2.47
C ALA A 97 -7.44 19.56 -2.56
N PHE A 98 -8.50 19.26 -3.30
CA PHE A 98 -9.70 20.09 -3.36
C PHE A 98 -10.44 20.11 -2.01
N GLY A 99 -10.54 18.98 -1.31
CA GLY A 99 -11.12 18.88 0.03
C GLY A 99 -10.45 19.80 1.05
N ARG A 100 -9.11 19.94 1.00
CA ARG A 100 -8.37 20.88 1.84
C ARG A 100 -8.68 22.36 1.52
N SER A 101 -9.18 22.62 0.33
CA SER A 101 -9.60 23.95 -0.10
C SER A 101 -11.09 24.21 0.15
N GLY A 102 -11.77 23.32 0.89
CA GLY A 102 -13.18 23.46 1.29
C GLY A 102 -14.20 22.86 0.32
N VAL A 103 -13.76 22.16 -0.72
CA VAL A 103 -14.67 21.45 -1.63
C VAL A 103 -15.09 20.14 -1.01
N ASP A 104 -16.38 19.83 -0.99
CA ASP A 104 -16.86 18.54 -0.51
C ASP A 104 -16.28 17.38 -1.31
N SER A 105 -16.00 16.26 -0.65
CA SER A 105 -15.32 15.11 -1.28
C SER A 105 -16.12 14.50 -2.44
N SER A 106 -17.44 14.54 -2.37
CA SER A 106 -18.33 14.08 -3.44
C SER A 106 -18.27 14.99 -4.65
N ASP A 107 -18.26 16.33 -4.43
CA ASP A 107 -18.11 17.34 -5.46
C ASP A 107 -16.73 17.27 -6.13
N ALA A 108 -15.69 17.13 -5.33
CA ALA A 108 -14.33 16.97 -5.83
C ALA A 108 -14.18 15.73 -6.72
N LEU A 109 -14.78 14.60 -6.34
CA LEU A 109 -14.80 13.38 -7.15
C LEU A 109 -15.60 13.57 -8.43
N PHE A 110 -16.79 14.20 -8.35
CA PHE A 110 -17.61 14.53 -9.51
C PHE A 110 -16.82 15.35 -10.53
N VAL A 111 -16.18 16.43 -10.07
CA VAL A 111 -15.34 17.31 -10.91
C VAL A 111 -14.18 16.54 -11.54
N ALA A 112 -13.50 15.70 -10.77
CA ALA A 112 -12.37 14.92 -11.28
C ALA A 112 -12.80 13.93 -12.37
N LEU A 113 -13.94 13.25 -12.20
CA LEU A 113 -14.47 12.30 -13.19
C LEU A 113 -14.93 12.98 -14.45
N VAL A 114 -15.73 14.05 -14.32
CA VAL A 114 -16.18 14.84 -15.49
C VAL A 114 -14.99 15.34 -16.28
N ASN A 115 -13.98 15.94 -15.60
CA ASN A 115 -12.77 16.44 -16.25
C ASN A 115 -11.96 15.31 -16.94
N SER A 116 -11.89 14.13 -16.34
CA SER A 116 -11.21 12.98 -16.97
C SER A 116 -11.90 12.55 -18.27
N VAL A 117 -13.24 12.49 -18.29
CA VAL A 117 -14.00 12.14 -19.51
C VAL A 117 -13.79 13.21 -20.59
N LEU A 118 -13.80 14.49 -20.22
CA LEU A 118 -13.56 15.59 -21.15
C LEU A 118 -12.12 15.60 -21.69
N GLY A 119 -11.13 15.24 -20.88
CA GLY A 119 -9.76 15.06 -21.30
C GLY A 119 -9.63 13.95 -22.37
N TYR A 120 -10.29 12.82 -22.17
CA TYR A 120 -10.34 11.78 -23.20
C TYR A 120 -11.08 12.25 -24.47
N GLY A 121 -12.12 13.07 -24.31
CA GLY A 121 -12.87 13.68 -25.43
C GLY A 121 -12.01 14.64 -26.24
N SER A 122 -11.22 15.51 -25.59
CA SER A 122 -10.27 16.41 -26.28
C SER A 122 -9.17 15.65 -27.00
N PHE A 123 -8.66 14.58 -26.39
CA PHE A 123 -7.66 13.73 -27.05
C PHE A 123 -8.19 13.08 -28.34
N VAL A 124 -9.45 12.63 -28.38
CA VAL A 124 -10.06 12.08 -29.60
C VAL A 124 -10.08 13.11 -30.72
N LEU A 125 -10.33 14.39 -30.43
CA LEU A 125 -10.29 15.46 -31.44
C LEU A 125 -8.89 15.64 -32.03
N VAL A 126 -7.84 15.28 -31.32
CA VAL A 126 -6.43 15.29 -31.79
C VAL A 126 -6.07 13.98 -32.47
N LEU A 127 -6.57 12.86 -31.99
CA LEU A 127 -6.29 11.54 -32.53
C LEU A 127 -6.85 11.37 -33.96
N LEU A 128 -8.05 11.89 -34.26
CA LEU A 128 -8.65 11.77 -35.56
C LEU A 128 -7.79 12.38 -36.69
N PRO A 129 -7.34 13.65 -36.64
CA PRO A 129 -6.46 14.20 -37.66
C PRO A 129 -5.09 13.49 -37.69
N ALA A 130 -4.56 13.02 -36.57
CA ALA A 130 -3.33 12.23 -36.54
C ALA A 130 -3.48 10.92 -37.35
N LEU A 131 -4.60 10.22 -37.19
CA LEU A 131 -4.89 9.00 -37.96
C LEU A 131 -5.01 9.25 -39.44
N ILE A 132 -5.57 10.40 -39.88
CA ILE A 132 -5.63 10.78 -41.29
C ILE A 132 -4.19 10.95 -41.80
N VAL A 133 -3.33 11.66 -41.09
CA VAL A 133 -1.93 11.87 -41.50
C VAL A 133 -1.18 10.53 -41.58
N ILE A 134 -1.31 9.66 -40.60
CA ILE A 134 -0.66 8.32 -40.60
C ILE A 134 -1.16 7.47 -41.77
N SER A 135 -2.47 7.53 -42.07
CA SER A 135 -3.06 6.73 -43.18
C SER A 135 -2.53 7.19 -44.54
N VAL A 136 -2.43 8.50 -44.72
CA VAL A 136 -1.87 9.09 -45.99
C VAL A 136 -0.38 8.77 -46.12
N ALA A 137 0.37 8.75 -45.04
CA ALA A 137 1.78 8.39 -45.00
C ALA A 137 2.06 6.89 -45.22
N GLY A 138 1.03 6.04 -45.22
CA GLY A 138 1.14 4.59 -45.45
C GLY A 138 1.80 3.83 -44.28
N SER A 139 1.94 4.43 -43.10
CA SER A 139 2.66 3.92 -41.93
C SER A 139 1.72 3.33 -40.87
N LEU A 140 0.48 2.96 -41.19
CA LEU A 140 -0.52 2.39 -40.31
C LEU A 140 -0.14 0.97 -39.84
N SER A 141 0.29 0.81 -38.60
CA SER A 141 0.44 -0.50 -37.99
C SER A 141 -0.90 -1.05 -37.46
N ARG A 142 -1.10 -2.38 -37.49
CA ARG A 142 -2.31 -3.03 -36.93
C ARG A 142 -2.58 -2.65 -35.49
N LEU A 143 -1.52 -2.46 -34.69
CA LEU A 143 -1.62 -2.12 -33.26
C LEU A 143 -2.18 -0.70 -33.08
N ILE A 144 -1.74 0.28 -33.89
CA ILE A 144 -2.27 1.65 -33.89
C ILE A 144 -3.75 1.65 -34.26
N VAL A 145 -4.13 0.90 -35.29
CA VAL A 145 -5.54 0.81 -35.71
C VAL A 145 -6.43 0.23 -34.63
N ILE A 146 -6.04 -0.91 -34.08
CA ILE A 146 -6.82 -1.58 -33.03
C ILE A 146 -6.91 -0.70 -31.76
N GLY A 147 -5.78 -0.12 -31.32
CA GLY A 147 -5.73 0.75 -30.14
C GLY A 147 -6.58 2.01 -30.32
N SER A 148 -6.48 2.65 -31.49
CA SER A 148 -7.29 3.84 -31.81
C SER A 148 -8.78 3.52 -31.92
N ALA A 149 -9.14 2.42 -32.58
CA ALA A 149 -10.54 1.98 -32.67
C ALA A 149 -11.13 1.68 -31.27
N ALA A 150 -10.39 0.96 -30.44
CA ALA A 150 -10.80 0.69 -29.05
C ALA A 150 -10.97 2.00 -28.26
N MET A 151 -10.02 2.94 -28.39
CA MET A 151 -10.08 4.23 -27.72
C MET A 151 -11.27 5.06 -28.17
N LEU A 152 -11.53 5.13 -29.48
CA LEU A 152 -12.70 5.84 -30.02
C LEU A 152 -14.00 5.27 -29.46
N VAL A 153 -14.15 3.95 -29.41
CA VAL A 153 -15.33 3.29 -28.85
C VAL A 153 -15.47 3.61 -27.35
N ILE A 154 -14.40 3.46 -26.57
CA ILE A 154 -14.43 3.74 -25.13
C ILE A 154 -14.82 5.20 -24.88
N VAL A 155 -14.18 6.15 -25.55
CA VAL A 155 -14.47 7.58 -25.36
C VAL A 155 -15.87 7.93 -25.82
N ALA A 156 -16.35 7.38 -26.94
CA ALA A 156 -17.72 7.57 -27.39
C ALA A 156 -18.72 7.07 -26.34
N VAL A 157 -18.51 5.90 -25.77
CA VAL A 157 -19.35 5.35 -24.71
C VAL A 157 -19.32 6.24 -23.46
N LEU A 158 -18.14 6.70 -23.03
CA LEU A 158 -18.00 7.58 -21.86
C LEU A 158 -18.64 8.95 -22.09
N MET A 159 -18.44 9.57 -23.26
CA MET A 159 -19.02 10.87 -23.59
C MET A 159 -20.55 10.80 -23.74
N VAL A 160 -21.05 9.80 -24.46
CA VAL A 160 -22.50 9.58 -24.58
C VAL A 160 -23.09 9.26 -23.22
N GLY A 161 -22.43 8.39 -22.43
CA GLY A 161 -22.83 8.07 -21.06
C GLY A 161 -22.91 9.33 -20.20
N LEU A 162 -21.87 10.18 -20.20
CA LEU A 162 -21.86 11.44 -19.46
C LEU A 162 -23.02 12.36 -19.88
N VAL A 163 -23.23 12.55 -21.18
CA VAL A 163 -24.31 13.42 -21.68
C VAL A 163 -25.69 12.87 -21.33
N VAL A 164 -25.89 11.56 -21.43
CA VAL A 164 -27.15 10.89 -21.06
C VAL A 164 -27.42 11.02 -19.57
N LEU A 165 -26.41 10.79 -18.73
CA LEU A 165 -26.50 10.92 -17.28
C LEU A 165 -26.84 12.38 -16.87
N LEU A 166 -26.20 13.36 -17.50
CA LEU A 166 -26.45 14.79 -17.23
C LEU A 166 -27.84 15.26 -17.68
N ARG A 167 -28.45 14.61 -18.71
CA ARG A 167 -29.81 14.95 -19.17
C ARG A 167 -30.92 14.45 -18.28
N GLY A 168 -30.65 13.47 -17.37
CA GLY A 168 -31.62 12.95 -16.42
C GLY A 168 -32.93 12.43 -17.05
N SER A 169 -32.81 11.75 -18.19
CA SER A 169 -33.96 11.25 -18.96
C SER A 169 -34.36 9.83 -18.52
N ALA A 170 -35.56 9.38 -18.87
CA ALA A 170 -35.96 8.00 -18.66
C ALA A 170 -35.01 6.97 -19.29
N LEU A 171 -34.15 7.40 -20.23
CA LEU A 171 -33.05 6.62 -20.80
C LEU A 171 -31.92 6.41 -19.80
N SER A 172 -31.61 7.40 -18.97
CA SER A 172 -30.57 7.27 -17.92
C SER A 172 -30.97 6.22 -16.89
N GLU A 173 -32.20 6.22 -16.42
CA GLU A 173 -32.69 5.22 -15.47
C GLU A 173 -32.66 3.80 -16.06
N ARG A 174 -33.10 3.63 -17.32
CA ARG A 174 -33.06 2.34 -18.01
C ARG A 174 -31.62 1.81 -18.20
N LEU A 175 -30.66 2.69 -18.42
CA LEU A 175 -29.24 2.32 -18.53
C LEU A 175 -28.65 1.96 -17.17
N LEU A 176 -29.02 2.69 -16.11
CA LEU A 176 -28.61 2.42 -14.75
C LEU A 176 -29.10 1.07 -14.23
N ASP A 177 -30.35 0.69 -14.58
CA ASP A 177 -30.92 -0.60 -14.21
C ASP A 177 -30.27 -1.79 -14.93
N LYS A 178 -29.65 -1.56 -16.10
CA LYS A 178 -28.92 -2.60 -16.84
C LYS A 178 -27.46 -2.79 -16.41
N LEU A 179 -26.97 -1.99 -15.48
CA LEU A 179 -25.59 -2.12 -15.00
C LEU A 179 -25.35 -3.47 -14.29
N PRO A 180 -24.21 -4.12 -14.50
CA PRO A 180 -23.94 -5.49 -14.06
C PRO A 180 -23.84 -5.64 -12.55
N SER A 181 -23.72 -4.55 -11.79
CA SER A 181 -23.67 -4.58 -10.33
C SER A 181 -24.55 -3.49 -9.70
N ARG A 182 -25.28 -3.86 -8.64
CA ARG A 182 -26.12 -2.91 -7.87
C ARG A 182 -25.30 -1.72 -7.34
N GLY A 183 -24.11 -1.96 -6.83
CA GLY A 183 -23.23 -0.89 -6.31
C GLY A 183 -22.79 0.10 -7.40
N LEU A 184 -22.56 -0.36 -8.63
CA LEU A 184 -22.24 0.51 -9.76
C LEU A 184 -23.46 1.35 -10.18
N ALA A 185 -24.65 0.75 -10.12
CA ALA A 185 -25.88 1.46 -10.39
C ALA A 185 -26.20 2.51 -9.32
N GLU A 186 -26.01 2.20 -8.05
CA GLU A 186 -26.21 3.15 -6.93
C GLU A 186 -25.18 4.29 -6.98
N TRP A 187 -23.92 3.98 -7.25
CA TRP A 187 -22.89 4.98 -7.46
C TRP A 187 -23.22 5.92 -8.62
N ALA A 188 -23.67 5.37 -9.76
CA ALA A 188 -24.04 6.15 -10.91
C ALA A 188 -25.32 6.98 -10.66
N ARG A 189 -26.30 6.47 -9.88
CA ARG A 189 -27.46 7.26 -9.41
C ARG A 189 -27.02 8.41 -8.52
N GLY A 190 -26.07 8.17 -7.59
CA GLY A 190 -25.48 9.25 -6.77
C GLY A 190 -24.82 10.32 -7.62
N PHE A 191 -24.06 9.95 -8.64
CA PHE A 191 -23.45 10.88 -9.60
C PHE A 191 -24.51 11.70 -10.36
N VAL A 192 -25.60 11.07 -10.82
CA VAL A 192 -26.72 11.76 -11.48
C VAL A 192 -27.41 12.72 -10.52
N ALA A 193 -27.72 12.28 -9.30
CA ALA A 193 -28.35 13.11 -8.29
C ALA A 193 -27.51 14.36 -7.99
N GLN A 194 -26.20 14.21 -7.87
CA GLN A 194 -25.27 15.33 -7.65
C GLN A 194 -25.21 16.29 -8.84
N SER A 195 -25.18 15.75 -10.07
CA SER A 195 -25.26 16.55 -11.28
C SER A 195 -26.54 17.42 -11.33
N HIS A 196 -27.67 16.84 -10.95
CA HIS A 196 -28.95 17.54 -10.91
C HIS A 196 -29.03 18.55 -9.78
N GLN A 197 -28.48 18.24 -8.60
CA GLN A 197 -28.40 19.16 -7.47
C GLN A 197 -27.66 20.44 -7.84
N HIS A 198 -26.57 20.36 -8.60
CA HIS A 198 -25.81 21.50 -9.07
C HIS A 198 -26.28 22.08 -10.39
N GLY A 199 -27.31 21.51 -11.02
CA GLY A 199 -27.88 21.98 -12.27
C GLY A 199 -26.88 22.02 -13.44
N VAL A 200 -25.91 21.09 -13.46
CA VAL A 200 -24.90 20.99 -14.53
C VAL A 200 -25.57 20.48 -15.81
N ARG A 201 -25.39 21.21 -16.92
CA ARG A 201 -25.95 20.87 -18.22
C ARG A 201 -24.86 20.54 -19.23
N ALA A 202 -25.19 19.80 -20.29
CA ALA A 202 -24.24 19.46 -21.36
C ALA A 202 -23.54 20.68 -21.98
N ARG A 203 -24.20 21.83 -22.06
CA ARG A 203 -23.58 23.09 -22.53
C ARG A 203 -22.47 23.60 -21.61
N ASP A 204 -22.53 23.30 -20.33
CA ASP A 204 -21.54 23.73 -19.34
C ASP A 204 -20.22 22.93 -19.47
N LEU A 205 -20.23 21.84 -20.27
CA LEU A 205 -19.04 21.05 -20.58
C LEU A 205 -18.19 21.64 -21.72
N VAL A 206 -18.72 22.60 -22.50
CA VAL A 206 -18.00 23.17 -23.64
C VAL A 206 -16.74 23.94 -23.20
N SER A 207 -16.84 24.74 -22.13
CA SER A 207 -15.71 25.50 -21.63
C SER A 207 -14.57 24.61 -21.10
N PRO A 208 -14.81 23.62 -20.20
CA PRO A 208 -13.76 22.73 -19.76
C PRO A 208 -13.20 21.83 -20.88
N LEU A 209 -14.02 21.43 -21.86
CA LEU A 209 -13.55 20.73 -23.07
C LEU A 209 -12.61 21.61 -23.88
N GLY A 210 -12.91 22.89 -24.05
CA GLY A 210 -12.05 23.85 -24.73
C GLY A 210 -10.69 24.03 -24.03
N ILE A 211 -10.66 24.07 -22.67
CA ILE A 211 -9.40 24.15 -21.93
C ILE A 211 -8.62 22.83 -22.06
N ASN A 212 -9.29 21.68 -22.03
CA ASN A 212 -8.62 20.39 -22.29
C ASN A 212 -8.05 20.33 -23.72
N LEU A 213 -8.71 20.92 -24.73
CA LEU A 213 -8.14 21.03 -26.07
C LEU A 213 -6.89 21.92 -26.11
N VAL A 214 -6.85 23.00 -25.32
CA VAL A 214 -5.62 23.81 -25.16
C VAL A 214 -4.49 22.97 -24.53
N VAL A 215 -4.77 22.06 -23.58
CA VAL A 215 -3.78 21.10 -23.05
C VAL A 215 -3.15 20.29 -24.18
N GLU A 216 -3.98 19.74 -25.07
CA GLU A 216 -3.50 18.96 -26.23
C GLU A 216 -2.62 19.79 -27.17
N ILE A 217 -3.05 21.02 -27.48
CA ILE A 217 -2.29 21.93 -28.36
C ILE A 217 -0.93 22.28 -27.73
N VAL A 218 -0.89 22.58 -26.43
CA VAL A 218 0.37 22.85 -25.72
C VAL A 218 1.26 21.61 -25.73
N GLY A 219 0.71 20.41 -25.49
CA GLY A 219 1.48 19.16 -25.54
C GLY A 219 2.12 18.90 -26.91
N ILE A 220 1.35 19.11 -28.02
CA ILE A 220 1.87 19.01 -29.39
C ILE A 220 2.97 20.06 -29.62
N SER A 221 2.79 21.29 -29.12
CA SER A 221 3.76 22.37 -29.25
C SER A 221 5.07 22.08 -28.51
N VAL A 222 5.00 21.41 -27.33
CA VAL A 222 6.18 20.96 -26.58
C VAL A 222 6.98 19.93 -27.38
N LEU A 223 6.30 18.94 -27.98
CA LEU A 223 6.97 17.95 -28.83
C LEU A 223 7.55 18.58 -30.08
N PHE A 224 6.83 19.51 -30.71
CA PHE A 224 7.33 20.29 -31.85
C PHE A 224 8.61 21.05 -31.48
N ALA A 225 8.61 21.75 -30.36
CA ALA A 225 9.77 22.48 -29.87
C ALA A 225 10.93 21.53 -29.54
N ALA A 226 10.67 20.35 -29.01
CA ALA A 226 11.68 19.32 -28.73
C ALA A 226 12.33 18.78 -30.05
N LEU A 227 11.52 18.54 -31.10
CA LEU A 227 12.02 18.14 -32.42
C LEU A 227 12.89 19.26 -33.05
N ARG A 228 12.48 20.51 -32.92
CA ARG A 228 13.28 21.66 -33.41
C ARG A 228 14.57 21.82 -32.58
N ALA A 229 14.53 21.57 -31.28
CA ALA A 229 15.69 21.66 -30.41
C ALA A 229 16.79 20.70 -30.81
N VAL A 230 16.46 19.47 -31.24
CA VAL A 230 17.45 18.48 -31.72
C VAL A 230 17.89 18.69 -33.17
N GLY A 231 17.59 19.86 -33.73
CA GLY A 231 18.03 20.24 -35.08
C GLY A 231 17.28 19.52 -36.21
N TRP A 232 16.04 19.11 -35.99
CA TRP A 232 15.14 18.60 -37.02
C TRP A 232 14.22 19.72 -37.49
N GLN A 233 13.99 19.81 -38.82
CA GLN A 233 13.04 20.76 -39.37
C GLN A 233 11.61 20.20 -39.28
N ALA A 234 11.11 20.05 -38.04
CA ALA A 234 9.84 19.43 -37.77
C ALA A 234 8.67 20.13 -38.47
N THR A 235 7.73 19.34 -38.95
CA THR A 235 6.41 19.73 -39.38
C THR A 235 5.38 19.60 -38.24
N LEU A 236 4.29 20.32 -38.34
CA LEU A 236 3.19 20.20 -37.35
C LEU A 236 2.58 18.78 -37.38
N SER A 237 2.54 18.14 -38.53
CA SER A 237 2.02 16.79 -38.73
C SER A 237 2.85 15.73 -37.99
N GLU A 238 4.18 15.84 -38.00
CA GLU A 238 5.07 14.94 -37.27
C GLU A 238 4.86 15.08 -35.76
N ALA A 239 4.77 16.32 -35.25
CA ALA A 239 4.51 16.57 -33.84
C ALA A 239 3.11 16.07 -33.42
N LEU A 240 2.09 16.29 -34.24
CA LEU A 240 0.73 15.83 -34.02
C LEU A 240 0.67 14.29 -33.91
N VAL A 241 1.27 13.60 -34.87
CA VAL A 241 1.28 12.13 -34.89
C VAL A 241 2.09 11.56 -33.73
N GLY A 242 3.29 12.07 -33.49
CA GLY A 242 4.14 11.62 -32.39
C GLY A 242 3.42 11.76 -31.05
N TYR A 243 2.81 12.92 -30.82
CA TYR A 243 2.04 13.20 -29.60
C TYR A 243 0.82 12.28 -29.45
N ALA A 244 0.01 12.13 -30.53
CA ALA A 244 -1.19 11.31 -30.50
C ALA A 244 -0.88 9.83 -30.22
N VAL A 245 0.18 9.29 -30.86
CA VAL A 245 0.61 7.90 -30.64
C VAL A 245 1.16 7.74 -29.22
N GLY A 246 1.98 8.67 -28.74
CA GLY A 246 2.50 8.63 -27.36
C GLY A 246 1.39 8.65 -26.32
N THR A 247 0.41 9.55 -26.46
CA THR A 247 -0.74 9.65 -25.54
C THR A 247 -1.62 8.40 -25.62
N LEU A 248 -1.85 7.83 -26.81
CA LEU A 248 -2.56 6.57 -26.95
C LEU A 248 -1.90 5.43 -26.17
N PHE A 249 -0.57 5.31 -26.26
CA PHE A 249 0.17 4.29 -25.53
C PHE A 249 0.27 4.58 -24.02
N LEU A 250 0.27 5.83 -23.59
CA LEU A 250 0.13 6.22 -22.19
C LEU A 250 -1.17 5.70 -21.58
N LEU A 251 -2.26 5.75 -22.33
CA LEU A 251 -3.58 5.26 -21.88
C LEU A 251 -3.67 3.73 -21.84
N ILE A 252 -2.99 3.05 -22.77
CA ILE A 252 -2.93 1.58 -22.84
C ILE A 252 -2.01 1.02 -21.74
N ALA A 253 -0.90 1.70 -21.44
CA ALA A 253 0.10 1.29 -20.47
C ALA A 253 0.24 2.32 -19.33
N PRO A 254 -0.75 2.46 -18.43
CA PRO A 254 -0.78 3.54 -17.44
C PRO A 254 0.18 3.34 -16.26
N VAL A 255 1.04 2.30 -16.31
CA VAL A 255 1.99 1.99 -15.23
C VAL A 255 3.20 2.91 -15.35
N PHE A 256 3.56 3.58 -14.26
CA PHE A 256 4.68 4.53 -14.20
C PHE A 256 4.65 5.58 -15.32
N GLN A 257 3.52 6.17 -15.60
CA GLN A 257 3.36 7.17 -16.67
C GLN A 257 3.76 6.64 -18.07
N GLY A 258 3.55 5.34 -18.32
CA GLY A 258 3.86 4.72 -19.59
C GLY A 258 5.35 4.62 -19.92
N LEU A 259 6.22 4.62 -18.90
CA LEU A 259 7.68 4.61 -19.07
C LEU A 259 8.12 3.42 -19.95
N GLY A 260 8.91 3.67 -20.97
CA GLY A 260 9.35 2.72 -21.98
C GLY A 260 8.36 2.54 -23.14
N ALA A 261 7.07 2.44 -22.89
CA ALA A 261 6.05 2.23 -23.93
C ALA A 261 5.78 3.50 -24.73
N VAL A 262 5.70 4.65 -24.06
CA VAL A 262 5.48 5.96 -24.71
C VAL A 262 6.71 6.34 -25.51
N GLU A 263 7.91 6.23 -24.95
CA GLU A 263 9.17 6.57 -25.60
C GLU A 263 9.37 5.73 -26.86
N LEU A 264 9.15 4.43 -26.78
CA LEU A 264 9.27 3.54 -27.93
C LEU A 264 8.22 3.87 -29.00
N SER A 265 6.96 4.00 -28.62
CA SER A 265 5.86 4.22 -29.58
C SER A 265 5.96 5.56 -30.29
N MET A 266 6.34 6.63 -29.57
CA MET A 266 6.57 7.94 -30.17
C MET A 266 7.76 7.91 -31.11
N THR A 267 8.88 7.29 -30.71
CA THR A 267 10.07 7.16 -31.56
C THR A 267 9.74 6.41 -32.84
N VAL A 268 9.05 5.26 -32.75
CA VAL A 268 8.63 4.48 -33.92
C VAL A 268 7.67 5.28 -34.81
N ALA A 269 6.74 6.02 -34.27
CA ALA A 269 5.81 6.85 -35.06
C ALA A 269 6.54 7.96 -35.83
N LEU A 270 7.48 8.65 -35.16
CA LEU A 270 8.28 9.72 -35.76
C LEU A 270 9.23 9.19 -36.82
N THR A 271 9.87 8.04 -36.62
CA THR A 271 10.74 7.40 -37.63
C THR A 271 9.93 6.93 -38.82
N GLY A 272 8.71 6.45 -38.61
CA GLY A 272 7.78 6.11 -39.73
C GLY A 272 7.40 7.30 -40.60
N LEU A 273 7.54 8.53 -40.09
CA LEU A 273 7.32 9.77 -40.85
C LEU A 273 8.62 10.38 -41.43
N GLY A 274 9.76 9.66 -41.36
CA GLY A 274 11.03 10.07 -41.92
C GLY A 274 11.97 10.80 -40.97
N VAL A 275 11.64 10.95 -39.68
CA VAL A 275 12.57 11.53 -38.71
C VAL A 275 13.67 10.52 -38.44
N PRO A 276 14.96 10.87 -38.52
CA PRO A 276 16.05 9.97 -38.14
C PRO A 276 15.91 9.46 -36.72
N SER A 277 16.10 8.15 -36.49
CA SER A 277 15.81 7.47 -35.22
C SER A 277 16.50 8.11 -34.02
N GLY A 278 17.78 8.47 -34.10
CA GLY A 278 18.50 9.16 -33.04
C GLY A 278 17.92 10.53 -32.69
N LYS A 279 17.47 11.31 -33.71
CA LYS A 279 16.81 12.60 -33.47
C LYS A 279 15.39 12.42 -32.91
N ALA A 280 14.66 11.41 -33.40
CA ALA A 280 13.34 11.08 -32.90
C ALA A 280 13.39 10.71 -31.39
N LEU A 281 14.30 9.80 -31.04
CA LEU A 281 14.50 9.40 -29.64
C LEU A 281 14.93 10.59 -28.77
N ALA A 282 15.88 11.41 -29.23
CA ALA A 282 16.34 12.60 -28.51
C ALA A 282 15.19 13.59 -28.27
N ALA A 283 14.36 13.86 -29.26
CA ALA A 283 13.22 14.75 -29.17
C ALA A 283 12.16 14.20 -28.19
N VAL A 284 11.89 12.88 -28.22
CA VAL A 284 10.96 12.21 -27.30
C VAL A 284 11.48 12.28 -25.88
N LEU A 285 12.77 12.05 -25.63
CA LEU A 285 13.37 12.18 -24.30
C LEU A 285 13.28 13.62 -23.78
N LEU A 286 13.56 14.63 -24.63
CA LEU A 286 13.42 16.03 -24.27
C LEU A 286 11.97 16.39 -23.95
N TYR A 287 11.01 15.89 -24.73
CA TYR A 287 9.59 16.03 -24.48
C TYR A 287 9.22 15.46 -23.10
N ARG A 288 9.65 14.24 -22.77
CA ARG A 288 9.36 13.59 -21.48
C ARG A 288 10.00 14.33 -20.32
N ILE A 289 11.21 14.89 -20.51
CA ILE A 289 11.84 15.74 -19.50
C ILE A 289 10.98 16.98 -19.25
N ALA A 290 10.50 17.64 -20.29
CA ALA A 290 9.70 18.86 -20.15
C ALA A 290 8.30 18.59 -19.60
N ASP A 291 7.63 17.50 -20.03
CA ASP A 291 6.25 17.16 -19.67
C ASP A 291 6.12 16.57 -18.27
N ILE A 292 7.04 15.68 -17.86
CA ILE A 292 6.91 14.89 -16.61
C ILE A 292 8.02 15.17 -15.62
N TRP A 293 9.29 14.95 -16.04
CA TRP A 293 10.38 14.90 -15.07
C TRP A 293 10.70 16.27 -14.44
N LEU A 294 10.72 17.32 -15.25
CA LEU A 294 10.97 18.66 -14.73
C LEU A 294 9.82 19.17 -13.86
N PRO A 295 8.53 19.09 -14.27
CA PRO A 295 7.41 19.44 -13.38
C PRO A 295 7.37 18.60 -12.11
N PHE A 296 7.75 17.33 -12.17
CA PHE A 296 7.88 16.49 -10.97
C PHE A 296 8.94 17.03 -10.01
N VAL A 297 10.16 17.33 -10.50
CA VAL A 297 11.24 17.89 -9.68
C VAL A 297 10.85 19.24 -9.09
N VAL A 298 10.32 20.12 -9.92
CA VAL A 298 9.83 21.44 -9.47
C VAL A 298 8.73 21.27 -8.41
N GLY A 299 7.81 20.34 -8.63
CA GLY A 299 6.75 20.06 -7.70
C GLY A 299 7.25 19.56 -6.34
N VAL A 300 8.21 18.64 -6.36
CA VAL A 300 8.85 18.11 -5.14
C VAL A 300 9.57 19.24 -4.38
N VAL A 301 10.32 20.10 -5.08
CA VAL A 301 11.03 21.24 -4.45
C VAL A 301 10.06 22.24 -3.83
N LEU A 302 8.97 22.58 -4.54
CA LEU A 302 8.01 23.57 -4.05
C LEU A 302 7.12 23.06 -2.90
N GLN A 303 6.85 21.75 -2.83
CA GLN A 303 5.91 21.17 -1.87
C GLN A 303 6.55 20.23 -0.82
N GLY A 304 7.84 19.93 -0.94
CA GLY A 304 8.53 18.88 -0.19
C GLY A 304 8.52 18.96 1.33
N GLY A 305 8.16 20.09 1.92
CA GLY A 305 8.12 20.25 3.39
C GLY A 305 6.72 20.32 4.00
N GLN A 306 5.68 20.57 3.24
CA GLN A 306 4.39 21.00 3.78
C GLN A 306 3.28 19.93 3.74
N GLN A 307 3.42 18.89 2.93
CA GLN A 307 2.34 17.94 2.72
C GLN A 307 2.80 16.49 2.92
N ARG A 308 2.03 15.73 3.68
CA ARG A 308 2.33 14.35 4.09
C ARG A 308 2.50 13.40 2.90
N GLU A 309 1.71 13.56 1.84
CA GLU A 309 1.78 12.73 0.63
C GLU A 309 3.06 13.01 -0.16
N VAL A 310 3.45 14.27 -0.28
CA VAL A 310 4.69 14.68 -0.94
C VAL A 310 5.90 14.26 -0.09
N ARG A 311 5.80 14.42 1.22
CA ARG A 311 6.82 14.00 2.18
C ARG A 311 7.09 12.49 2.09
N TRP A 312 6.05 11.66 1.91
CA TRP A 312 6.23 10.22 1.69
C TRP A 312 7.09 9.92 0.45
N VAL A 313 6.94 10.72 -0.62
CA VAL A 313 7.73 10.61 -1.86
C VAL A 313 9.16 11.10 -1.65
N THR A 314 9.34 12.30 -1.05
CA THR A 314 10.68 12.89 -0.83
C THR A 314 11.55 12.02 0.06
N GLU A 315 11.00 11.43 1.11
CA GLU A 315 11.70 10.50 2.00
C GLU A 315 12.23 9.24 1.28
N ARG A 316 11.62 8.85 0.13
CA ARG A 316 11.98 7.66 -0.65
C ARG A 316 12.78 7.96 -1.93
N LEU A 317 12.78 9.19 -2.37
CA LEU A 317 13.52 9.62 -3.55
C LEU A 317 15.02 9.27 -3.49
N PRO A 318 15.73 9.45 -2.34
CA PRO A 318 17.13 9.03 -2.22
C PRO A 318 17.35 7.54 -2.49
N ALA A 319 16.39 6.69 -2.09
CA ALA A 319 16.46 5.25 -2.34
C ALA A 319 16.34 4.91 -3.83
N VAL A 320 15.45 5.62 -4.54
CA VAL A 320 15.27 5.45 -5.99
C VAL A 320 16.53 5.90 -6.73
N LEU A 321 17.06 7.08 -6.40
CA LEU A 321 18.27 7.59 -7.05
C LEU A 321 19.49 6.72 -6.77
N ALA A 322 19.67 6.23 -5.56
CA ALA A 322 20.74 5.29 -5.22
C ALA A 322 20.60 3.98 -6.01
N GLY A 323 19.37 3.46 -6.17
CA GLY A 323 19.08 2.27 -6.97
C GLY A 323 19.38 2.47 -8.45
N VAL A 324 18.97 3.61 -9.02
CA VAL A 324 19.26 3.96 -10.43
C VAL A 324 20.75 4.17 -10.64
N SER A 325 21.45 4.87 -9.71
CA SER A 325 22.91 5.02 -9.77
C SER A 325 23.61 3.68 -9.73
N GLY A 326 23.14 2.75 -8.84
CA GLY A 326 23.68 1.40 -8.77
C GLY A 326 23.44 0.60 -10.05
N LEU A 327 22.26 0.71 -10.65
CA LEU A 327 21.92 0.04 -11.91
C LEU A 327 22.78 0.57 -13.06
N LEU A 328 22.90 1.88 -13.20
CA LEU A 328 23.74 2.50 -14.23
C LEU A 328 25.22 2.12 -14.07
N ALA A 329 25.72 2.09 -12.82
CA ALA A 329 27.07 1.64 -12.53
C ALA A 329 27.33 0.20 -12.98
N VAL A 330 26.37 -0.71 -12.75
CA VAL A 330 26.46 -2.10 -13.22
C VAL A 330 26.34 -2.20 -14.75
N LEU A 331 25.44 -1.42 -15.35
CA LEU A 331 25.26 -1.42 -16.82
C LEU A 331 26.42 -0.77 -17.56
N SER A 332 27.04 0.31 -17.04
CA SER A 332 28.19 0.99 -17.67
C SER A 332 29.37 0.05 -17.83
N VAL A 333 29.51 -0.85 -16.90
CA VAL A 333 30.53 -1.88 -16.88
C VAL A 333 30.29 -2.95 -17.95
N LEU A 334 29.02 -3.20 -18.35
CA LEU A 334 28.67 -4.15 -19.42
C LEU A 334 28.80 -3.58 -20.83
N GLU A 335 29.14 -2.30 -21.00
CA GLU A 335 29.13 -1.65 -22.31
C GLU A 335 30.48 -1.80 -23.08
N PRO A 336 30.51 -2.52 -24.23
CA PRO A 336 31.73 -2.76 -25.01
C PRO A 336 32.29 -1.50 -25.68
N SER A 337 31.49 -0.45 -25.83
CA SER A 337 31.88 0.78 -26.53
C SER A 337 32.92 1.60 -25.76
N LEU A 338 32.91 1.54 -24.44
CA LEU A 338 33.95 2.16 -23.60
C LEU A 338 35.32 1.48 -23.75
N SER A 339 35.34 0.15 -23.92
CA SER A 339 36.57 -0.61 -24.06
C SER A 339 37.29 -0.32 -25.37
N ARG A 340 36.61 0.11 -26.44
CA ARG A 340 37.24 0.47 -27.74
C ARG A 340 38.13 1.72 -27.67
N ARG A 341 37.81 2.68 -26.82
CA ARG A 341 38.59 3.91 -26.62
C ARG A 341 39.82 3.69 -25.75
N LEU A 342 39.80 2.66 -24.87
CA LEU A 342 40.88 2.35 -23.95
C LEU A 342 41.90 1.33 -24.49
N ASN A 343 41.67 0.72 -25.66
CA ASN A 343 42.60 -0.22 -26.31
C ASN A 343 43.94 0.37 -26.74
N HIS A 344 44.19 1.66 -26.46
CA HIS A 344 45.47 2.31 -26.71
C HIS A 344 46.40 2.36 -25.52
N ILE A 345 46.03 1.84 -24.36
CA ILE A 345 46.87 1.84 -23.15
C ILE A 345 47.26 0.40 -22.81
N ARG A 346 48.56 0.16 -22.85
CA ARG A 346 49.23 -1.12 -22.66
C ARG A 346 49.23 -1.59 -21.19
N ASP A 347 49.16 -2.91 -21.07
CA ASP A 347 49.47 -3.75 -19.91
C ASP A 347 48.51 -3.74 -18.74
N TYR A 348 47.83 -4.89 -18.62
CA TYR A 348 46.94 -5.24 -17.50
C TYR A 348 47.79 -5.40 -16.22
N SER A 349 47.56 -4.58 -15.22
CA SER A 349 47.96 -4.83 -13.85
C SER A 349 46.88 -4.39 -12.87
N LEU A 350 46.72 -5.10 -11.75
CA LEU A 350 45.84 -4.71 -10.64
C LEU A 350 46.18 -3.32 -10.07
N THR A 351 47.27 -2.73 -10.54
CA THR A 351 47.75 -1.38 -10.19
C THR A 351 47.36 -0.31 -11.20
N ASP A 352 46.68 -0.68 -12.31
CA ASP A 352 46.16 0.30 -13.26
C ASP A 352 44.93 1.02 -12.66
N PRO A 353 45.02 2.36 -12.51
CA PRO A 353 43.91 3.14 -11.90
C PRO A 353 42.56 2.94 -12.58
N ALA A 354 42.55 2.67 -13.90
CA ALA A 354 41.29 2.50 -14.69
C ALA A 354 40.62 1.16 -14.40
N ASP A 355 41.37 0.07 -14.27
CA ASP A 355 40.80 -1.25 -13.97
C ASP A 355 40.33 -1.34 -12.52
N LEU A 356 41.09 -0.76 -11.60
CA LEU A 356 40.69 -0.62 -10.20
C LEU A 356 39.40 0.20 -10.08
N SER A 357 39.27 1.31 -10.82
CA SER A 357 38.08 2.15 -10.86
C SER A 357 36.84 1.35 -11.26
N ARG A 358 36.92 0.51 -12.30
CA ARG A 358 35.81 -0.31 -12.77
C ARG A 358 35.32 -1.34 -11.73
N HIS A 359 36.27 -2.03 -11.08
CA HIS A 359 35.89 -2.99 -10.03
C HIS A 359 35.22 -2.29 -8.86
N ILE A 360 35.72 -1.12 -8.45
CA ILE A 360 35.12 -0.31 -7.41
C ILE A 360 33.70 0.13 -7.80
N THR A 361 33.54 0.63 -9.03
CA THR A 361 32.24 1.05 -9.57
C THR A 361 31.23 -0.10 -9.62
N LEU A 362 31.69 -1.29 -10.06
CA LEU A 362 30.83 -2.49 -10.08
C LEU A 362 30.41 -2.92 -8.68
N ILE A 363 31.33 -2.98 -7.73
CA ILE A 363 31.08 -3.37 -6.34
C ILE A 363 30.13 -2.35 -5.68
N ALA A 364 30.44 -1.07 -5.81
CA ALA A 364 29.61 0.00 -5.24
C ALA A 364 28.23 0.02 -5.88
N GLY A 365 28.14 -0.13 -7.20
CA GLY A 365 26.86 -0.22 -7.93
C GLY A 365 26.00 -1.40 -7.49
N PHE A 366 26.61 -2.57 -7.32
CA PHE A 366 25.93 -3.76 -6.80
C PHE A 366 25.35 -3.49 -5.40
N PHE A 367 26.14 -2.96 -4.48
CA PHE A 367 25.67 -2.65 -3.14
C PHE A 367 24.57 -1.59 -3.15
N LEU A 368 24.69 -0.53 -3.92
CA LEU A 368 23.67 0.51 -4.04
C LEU A 368 22.35 -0.05 -4.57
N LEU A 369 22.39 -0.93 -5.57
CA LEU A 369 21.19 -1.56 -6.13
C LEU A 369 20.43 -2.37 -5.06
N PHE A 370 21.12 -3.21 -4.30
CA PHE A 370 20.50 -4.03 -3.26
C PHE A 370 20.14 -3.24 -2.00
N LEU A 371 20.94 -2.26 -1.62
CA LEU A 371 20.64 -1.41 -0.47
C LEU A 371 19.52 -0.42 -0.75
N SER A 372 19.21 -0.11 -2.02
CA SER A 372 18.10 0.79 -2.38
C SER A 372 16.78 0.35 -1.77
N TRP A 373 16.49 -0.96 -1.71
CA TRP A 373 15.33 -1.48 -1.00
C TRP A 373 15.35 -1.23 0.52
N SER A 374 16.51 -1.32 1.13
CA SER A 374 16.70 -1.03 2.55
C SER A 374 16.67 0.47 2.84
N LEU A 375 17.14 1.31 1.90
CA LEU A 375 16.98 2.77 1.92
C LEU A 375 15.52 3.17 1.78
N TRP A 376 14.76 2.51 0.91
CA TRP A 376 13.31 2.71 0.78
C TRP A 376 12.59 2.49 2.12
N ARG A 377 13.09 1.58 2.95
CA ARG A 377 12.64 1.31 4.30
C ARG A 377 13.30 2.22 5.36
N ARG A 378 13.98 3.28 4.98
CA ARG A 378 14.61 4.30 5.83
C ARG A 378 15.59 3.73 6.87
N LYS A 379 16.26 2.59 6.55
CA LYS A 379 17.20 1.93 7.48
C LYS A 379 18.49 2.72 7.62
N ARG A 380 18.90 2.99 8.88
CA ARG A 380 20.11 3.75 9.19
C ARG A 380 21.40 3.12 8.66
N ILE A 381 21.52 1.79 8.77
CA ILE A 381 22.70 1.07 8.27
C ILE A 381 22.79 1.17 6.74
N ALA A 382 21.66 1.00 6.04
CA ALA A 382 21.63 1.15 4.59
C ALA A 382 22.00 2.58 4.16
N TRP A 383 21.58 3.60 4.89
CA TRP A 383 21.98 4.97 4.66
C TRP A 383 23.49 5.18 4.79
N ILE A 384 24.10 4.68 5.89
CA ILE A 384 25.56 4.78 6.11
C ILE A 384 26.31 4.12 4.95
N VAL A 385 25.98 2.85 4.65
CA VAL A 385 26.69 2.08 3.64
C VAL A 385 26.51 2.68 2.24
N SER A 386 25.29 3.08 1.88
CA SER A 386 25.04 3.71 0.58
C SER A 386 25.73 5.06 0.43
N THR A 387 25.79 5.86 1.50
CA THR A 387 26.54 7.12 1.52
C THR A 387 28.04 6.86 1.28
N VAL A 388 28.63 5.88 1.96
CA VAL A 388 30.02 5.50 1.76
C VAL A 388 30.26 4.99 0.34
N MET A 389 29.36 4.15 -0.19
CA MET A 389 29.48 3.62 -1.57
C MET A 389 29.42 4.75 -2.61
N LEU A 390 28.55 5.74 -2.45
CA LEU A 390 28.48 6.90 -3.34
C LEU A 390 29.75 7.78 -3.24
N ILE A 391 30.25 8.02 -2.01
CA ILE A 391 31.50 8.77 -1.82
C ILE A 391 32.68 8.07 -2.50
N VAL A 392 32.76 6.75 -2.46
CA VAL A 392 33.80 5.97 -3.11
C VAL A 392 33.61 5.92 -4.65
N MET A 393 32.37 5.89 -5.12
CA MET A 393 32.03 5.79 -6.54
C MET A 393 32.22 7.11 -7.30
N ILE A 394 31.98 8.27 -6.69
CA ILE A 394 32.11 9.57 -7.35
C ILE A 394 33.52 9.83 -7.91
N PRO A 395 34.62 9.59 -7.17
CA PRO A 395 35.97 9.72 -7.71
C PRO A 395 36.25 8.81 -8.91
N THR A 396 35.65 7.59 -8.95
CA THR A 396 35.85 6.68 -10.08
C THR A 396 35.29 7.25 -11.37
N TYR A 397 34.13 7.87 -11.34
CA TYR A 397 33.56 8.57 -12.49
C TYR A 397 34.38 9.79 -12.94
N LEU A 398 35.04 10.48 -12.01
CA LEU A 398 35.95 11.60 -12.35
C LEU A 398 37.21 11.11 -13.07
N VAL A 399 37.70 9.92 -12.74
CA VAL A 399 38.86 9.29 -13.42
C VAL A 399 38.49 8.81 -14.82
N GLU A 400 37.30 8.21 -14.97
CA GLU A 400 36.83 7.63 -16.24
C GLU A 400 36.37 8.69 -17.26
N ARG A 401 36.03 9.91 -16.83
CA ARG A 401 35.67 11.11 -17.63
C ARG A 401 34.56 10.92 -18.68
N ASP A 402 33.93 9.75 -18.80
CA ASP A 402 33.09 9.38 -19.92
C ASP A 402 31.59 9.39 -19.62
N ASP A 403 31.16 9.53 -18.34
CA ASP A 403 29.74 9.50 -17.99
C ASP A 403 29.33 10.62 -17.01
N GLU A 404 29.21 11.84 -17.57
CA GLU A 404 28.78 13.03 -16.81
C GLU A 404 27.38 12.86 -16.20
N PHE A 405 26.50 12.06 -16.83
CA PHE A 405 25.15 11.81 -16.36
C PHE A 405 25.16 10.92 -15.10
N ALA A 406 25.91 9.82 -15.12
CA ALA A 406 26.05 8.95 -13.96
C ALA A 406 26.71 9.68 -12.79
N LEU A 407 27.71 10.51 -13.04
CA LEU A 407 28.35 11.37 -12.04
C LEU A 407 27.33 12.35 -11.42
N ALA A 408 26.57 13.07 -12.25
CA ALA A 408 25.55 14.01 -11.77
C ALA A 408 24.47 13.31 -10.91
N LEU A 409 24.03 12.12 -11.33
CA LEU A 409 23.06 11.32 -10.61
C LEU A 409 23.62 10.84 -9.27
N ALA A 410 24.88 10.38 -9.22
CA ALA A 410 25.55 9.94 -7.99
C ALA A 410 25.70 11.09 -7.00
N ILE A 411 26.10 12.28 -7.49
CA ILE A 411 26.18 13.49 -6.66
C ILE A 411 24.79 13.89 -6.16
N GLY A 412 23.77 13.85 -7.01
CA GLY A 412 22.39 14.14 -6.64
C GLY A 412 21.84 13.16 -5.58
N ALA A 413 22.13 11.87 -5.74
CA ALA A 413 21.77 10.84 -4.78
C ALA A 413 22.46 11.07 -3.43
N LEU A 414 23.77 11.38 -3.43
CA LEU A 414 24.55 11.69 -2.23
C LEU A 414 24.01 12.94 -1.52
N ALA A 415 23.77 14.01 -2.26
CA ALA A 415 23.23 15.26 -1.72
C ALA A 415 21.88 15.03 -1.02
N LEU A 416 20.97 14.29 -1.66
CA LEU A 416 19.68 13.95 -1.08
C LEU A 416 19.79 13.03 0.14
N LEU A 417 20.70 12.06 0.14
CA LEU A 417 20.96 11.22 1.33
C LEU A 417 21.46 12.06 2.50
N VAL A 418 22.28 13.09 2.25
CA VAL A 418 22.79 13.99 3.30
C VAL A 418 21.70 14.93 3.81
N VAL A 419 20.91 15.52 2.91
CA VAL A 419 19.81 16.43 3.27
C VAL A 419 18.74 15.70 4.08
N GLU A 420 18.33 14.51 3.61
CA GLU A 420 17.27 13.71 4.20
C GLU A 420 17.75 12.78 5.34
N ARG A 421 18.99 12.94 5.83
CA ARG A 421 19.60 12.07 6.84
C ARG A 421 18.75 11.83 8.08
N HIS A 422 17.94 12.81 8.46
CA HIS A 422 17.09 12.74 9.65
C HIS A 422 15.92 11.76 9.51
N HIS A 423 15.59 11.34 8.28
CA HIS A 423 14.53 10.37 8.00
C HIS A 423 15.02 8.91 8.07
N PHE A 424 16.34 8.67 8.04
CA PHE A 424 16.93 7.33 8.14
C PHE A 424 17.17 6.91 9.60
N ARG A 425 16.07 6.78 10.36
CA ARG A 425 16.12 6.47 11.81
C ARG A 425 15.75 5.03 12.13
N VAL A 426 15.23 4.27 11.15
CA VAL A 426 14.78 2.91 11.37
C VAL A 426 15.94 2.03 11.81
N ARG A 427 15.84 1.50 13.02
CA ARG A 427 16.76 0.48 13.53
C ARG A 427 16.52 -0.79 12.70
N SER A 428 17.61 -1.48 12.35
CA SER A 428 17.52 -2.67 11.51
C SER A 428 16.63 -3.72 12.15
N ASP A 429 15.41 -3.88 11.61
CA ASP A 429 14.59 -5.04 11.90
C ASP A 429 15.30 -6.31 11.46
N LEU A 430 15.22 -7.31 12.30
CA LEU A 430 15.63 -8.66 11.93
C LEU A 430 14.72 -9.16 10.80
N PRO A 431 15.25 -9.49 9.64
CA PRO A 431 14.42 -10.00 8.54
C PRO A 431 13.77 -11.31 8.97
N THR A 432 12.48 -11.44 8.71
CA THR A 432 11.82 -12.75 8.73
C THR A 432 12.55 -13.69 7.76
N ILE A 433 12.69 -14.98 8.10
CA ILE A 433 13.37 -16.00 7.26
C ILE A 433 12.88 -15.93 5.80
N GLY A 434 11.57 -15.73 5.57
CA GLY A 434 11.02 -15.59 4.22
C GLY A 434 11.54 -14.37 3.44
N ARG A 435 11.91 -13.27 4.09
CA ARG A 435 12.54 -12.11 3.41
C ARG A 435 14.01 -12.38 3.10
N GLY A 436 14.71 -13.10 3.97
CA GLY A 436 16.08 -13.57 3.72
C GLY A 436 16.13 -14.47 2.49
N ILE A 437 15.21 -15.43 2.39
CA ILE A 437 15.08 -16.31 1.22
C ILE A 437 14.75 -15.51 -0.06
N LEU A 438 13.83 -14.55 0.01
CA LEU A 438 13.51 -13.71 -1.13
C LEU A 438 14.72 -12.88 -1.61
N GLN A 439 15.48 -12.31 -0.70
CA GLN A 439 16.72 -11.57 -1.01
C GLN A 439 17.80 -12.48 -1.58
N PHE A 440 17.94 -13.69 -1.04
CA PHE A 440 18.81 -14.74 -1.57
C PHE A 440 18.46 -15.06 -3.04
N VAL A 441 17.19 -15.38 -3.32
CA VAL A 441 16.75 -15.72 -4.67
C VAL A 441 16.92 -14.52 -5.61
N ALA A 442 16.62 -13.32 -5.16
CA ALA A 442 16.77 -12.10 -5.96
C ALA A 442 18.23 -11.82 -6.32
N SER A 443 19.19 -12.01 -5.39
CA SER A 443 20.60 -11.82 -5.68
C SER A 443 21.17 -12.86 -6.64
N LEU A 444 20.72 -14.10 -6.52
CA LEU A 444 21.09 -15.18 -7.43
C LEU A 444 20.53 -14.94 -8.85
N LEU A 445 19.27 -14.57 -8.96
CA LEU A 445 18.65 -14.22 -10.25
C LEU A 445 19.35 -13.04 -10.90
N PHE A 446 19.76 -12.04 -10.11
CA PHE A 446 20.53 -10.90 -10.59
C PHE A 446 21.88 -11.34 -11.17
N ALA A 447 22.62 -12.19 -10.47
CA ALA A 447 23.91 -12.69 -10.93
C ALA A 447 23.78 -13.46 -12.25
N VAL A 448 22.76 -14.32 -12.36
CA VAL A 448 22.47 -15.06 -13.61
C VAL A 448 22.07 -14.10 -14.72
N ALA A 449 21.24 -13.12 -14.45
CA ALA A 449 20.85 -12.12 -15.43
C ALA A 449 22.04 -11.28 -15.91
N TYR A 450 22.92 -10.86 -14.99
CA TYR A 450 24.15 -10.13 -15.31
C TYR A 450 25.05 -10.92 -16.26
N GLY A 451 25.35 -12.18 -15.95
CA GLY A 451 26.19 -13.01 -16.79
C GLY A 451 25.54 -13.32 -18.15
N THR A 452 24.24 -13.65 -18.14
CA THR A 452 23.49 -13.91 -19.38
C THR A 452 23.48 -12.71 -20.31
N LEU A 453 23.18 -11.52 -19.78
CA LEU A 453 23.21 -10.28 -20.54
C LEU A 453 24.62 -9.97 -21.04
N GLY A 454 25.64 -10.16 -20.21
CA GLY A 454 27.01 -9.95 -20.56
C GLY A 454 27.45 -10.83 -21.75
N PHE A 455 27.23 -12.15 -21.67
CA PHE A 455 27.58 -13.06 -22.79
C PHE A 455 26.77 -12.79 -24.04
N PHE A 456 25.48 -12.48 -23.91
CA PHE A 456 24.63 -12.20 -25.05
C PHE A 456 24.98 -10.87 -25.76
N LEU A 457 25.46 -9.88 -25.01
CA LEU A 457 25.80 -8.55 -25.53
C LEU A 457 27.25 -8.40 -26.00
N ILE A 458 28.10 -9.37 -25.63
CA ILE A 458 29.53 -9.31 -25.95
C ILE A 458 29.76 -9.47 -27.49
N ASP A 459 30.73 -8.73 -28.05
CA ASP A 459 31.07 -8.85 -29.46
C ASP A 459 31.64 -10.26 -29.75
N LYS A 460 31.23 -10.86 -30.88
CA LYS A 460 31.77 -12.14 -31.39
C LYS A 460 33.28 -12.25 -31.38
N ARG A 461 33.99 -11.11 -31.53
CA ARG A 461 35.45 -11.06 -31.51
C ARG A 461 36.04 -11.35 -30.14
N ALA A 462 35.26 -11.19 -29.07
CA ALA A 462 35.73 -11.35 -27.69
C ALA A 462 36.04 -12.82 -27.34
N PHE A 463 35.18 -13.74 -27.80
CA PHE A 463 35.35 -15.18 -27.58
C PHE A 463 35.34 -15.99 -28.90
N ARG A 464 35.23 -15.34 -30.07
CA ARG A 464 35.01 -15.98 -31.40
C ARG A 464 33.73 -16.83 -31.45
N ILE A 465 32.79 -16.59 -30.56
CA ILE A 465 31.51 -17.28 -30.44
C ILE A 465 30.38 -16.22 -30.45
N ASP A 466 29.34 -16.53 -31.22
CA ASP A 466 28.10 -15.74 -31.21
C ASP A 466 27.10 -16.40 -30.26
N PHE A 467 27.00 -15.92 -29.05
CA PHE A 467 26.15 -16.54 -28.03
C PHE A 467 24.68 -16.27 -28.32
N THR A 468 23.91 -17.32 -28.54
CA THR A 468 22.45 -17.24 -28.45
C THR A 468 22.04 -17.06 -26.97
N LEU A 469 20.81 -16.60 -26.73
CA LEU A 469 20.34 -16.38 -25.34
C LEU A 469 20.45 -17.67 -24.51
N GLY A 470 20.12 -18.83 -25.10
CA GLY A 470 20.20 -20.13 -24.39
C GLY A 470 21.64 -20.53 -24.07
N GLU A 471 22.58 -20.27 -24.97
CA GLU A 471 24.00 -20.51 -24.74
C GLU A 471 24.56 -19.55 -23.69
N ALA A 472 24.18 -18.29 -23.74
CA ALA A 472 24.58 -17.28 -22.73
C ALA A 472 24.11 -17.69 -21.31
N VAL A 473 22.87 -18.17 -21.16
CA VAL A 473 22.38 -18.70 -19.88
C VAL A 473 23.20 -19.91 -19.44
N ARG A 474 23.42 -20.88 -20.34
CA ARG A 474 24.15 -22.09 -20.02
C ARG A 474 25.60 -21.79 -19.60
N GLU A 475 26.24 -20.88 -20.34
CA GLU A 475 27.63 -20.51 -20.03
C GLU A 475 27.74 -19.70 -18.74
N THR A 476 26.79 -18.80 -18.47
CA THR A 476 26.72 -18.10 -17.20
C THR A 476 26.63 -19.09 -16.03
N LEU A 477 25.70 -20.05 -16.11
CA LEU A 477 25.55 -21.07 -15.06
C LEU A 477 26.81 -21.92 -14.92
N ARG A 478 27.43 -22.30 -16.05
CA ARG A 478 28.68 -23.07 -16.06
C ARG A 478 29.83 -22.32 -15.35
N GLN A 479 29.99 -21.02 -15.60
CA GLN A 479 30.98 -20.17 -14.95
C GLN A 479 30.78 -20.06 -13.44
N PHE A 480 29.53 -19.99 -12.97
CA PHE A 480 29.24 -19.95 -11.54
C PHE A 480 29.47 -21.29 -10.83
N PHE A 481 29.21 -22.42 -11.48
CA PHE A 481 29.30 -23.73 -10.85
C PHE A 481 30.68 -24.39 -10.96
N THR A 482 31.50 -24.02 -11.94
CA THR A 482 32.78 -24.69 -12.19
C THR A 482 34.00 -24.03 -11.55
N LEU A 483 33.87 -22.82 -10.93
CA LEU A 483 34.94 -22.09 -10.21
C LEU A 483 36.35 -22.19 -10.86
N GLY A 484 36.41 -22.40 -12.14
CA GLY A 484 37.68 -22.60 -12.87
C GLY A 484 37.47 -22.61 -14.39
N SER A 485 38.51 -22.75 -15.15
CA SER A 485 38.55 -22.63 -16.61
C SER A 485 37.49 -23.49 -17.31
N THR A 486 36.49 -22.85 -17.86
CA THR A 486 35.42 -23.50 -18.65
C THR A 486 35.82 -23.82 -20.07
N GLY A 487 37.10 -23.63 -20.45
CA GLY A 487 37.60 -23.77 -21.81
C GLY A 487 37.28 -22.59 -22.73
N LEU A 488 36.68 -21.54 -22.19
CA LEU A 488 36.52 -20.26 -22.88
C LEU A 488 37.86 -19.53 -22.86
N HIS A 489 38.43 -19.28 -24.02
CA HIS A 489 39.63 -18.49 -24.16
C HIS A 489 39.26 -17.07 -24.59
N PRO A 490 39.41 -16.07 -23.71
CA PRO A 490 39.20 -14.69 -24.06
C PRO A 490 40.24 -14.23 -25.07
N HIS A 491 39.77 -13.54 -26.10
CA HIS A 491 40.64 -13.00 -27.16
C HIS A 491 40.78 -11.46 -27.05
N THR A 492 40.08 -10.86 -26.10
CA THR A 492 40.16 -9.42 -25.85
C THR A 492 40.24 -9.17 -24.33
N ARG A 493 40.94 -8.12 -23.93
CA ARG A 493 41.02 -7.72 -22.52
C ARG A 493 39.65 -7.47 -21.87
N TYR A 494 38.68 -7.04 -22.66
CA TYR A 494 37.32 -6.89 -22.20
C TYR A 494 36.69 -8.24 -21.85
N ALA A 495 36.97 -9.29 -22.59
CA ALA A 495 36.50 -10.64 -22.31
C ALA A 495 37.13 -11.17 -21.01
N ASP A 496 38.46 -10.96 -20.81
CA ASP A 496 39.13 -11.31 -19.54
C ASP A 496 38.46 -10.59 -18.36
N TRP A 497 38.37 -9.26 -18.48
CA TRP A 497 37.77 -8.43 -17.46
C TRP A 497 36.29 -8.83 -17.17
N PHE A 498 35.52 -9.17 -18.22
CA PHE A 498 34.12 -9.61 -18.05
C PHE A 498 34.03 -10.91 -17.24
N LEU A 499 34.90 -11.89 -17.51
CA LEU A 499 34.97 -13.13 -16.75
C LEU A 499 35.33 -12.85 -15.27
N ASP A 500 36.30 -11.99 -15.01
CA ASP A 500 36.63 -11.57 -13.64
C ASP A 500 35.44 -10.86 -12.96
N SER A 501 34.77 -9.96 -13.67
CA SER A 501 33.58 -9.25 -13.15
C SER A 501 32.43 -10.22 -12.82
N LEU A 502 32.27 -11.27 -13.61
CA LEU A 502 31.27 -12.32 -13.39
C LEU A 502 31.56 -13.09 -12.11
N GLN A 503 32.84 -13.44 -11.84
CA GLN A 503 33.25 -14.07 -10.61
C GLN A 503 33.00 -13.15 -9.39
N ILE A 504 33.35 -11.86 -9.49
CA ILE A 504 33.11 -10.87 -8.44
C ILE A 504 31.63 -10.77 -8.13
N VAL A 505 30.77 -10.61 -9.13
CA VAL A 505 29.31 -10.54 -8.96
C VAL A 505 28.77 -11.84 -8.35
N GLY A 506 29.30 -13.00 -8.77
CA GLY A 506 28.94 -14.29 -8.20
C GLY A 506 29.26 -14.38 -6.72
N VAL A 507 30.50 -14.07 -6.34
CA VAL A 507 30.97 -14.08 -4.94
C VAL A 507 30.20 -13.09 -4.08
N LEU A 508 29.99 -11.87 -4.58
CA LEU A 508 29.19 -10.84 -3.88
C LEU A 508 27.74 -11.28 -3.67
N SER A 509 27.12 -11.89 -4.70
CA SER A 509 25.76 -12.40 -4.64
C SER A 509 25.63 -13.52 -3.62
N VAL A 510 26.54 -14.48 -3.62
CA VAL A 510 26.55 -15.59 -2.64
C VAL A 510 26.83 -15.07 -1.23
N THR A 511 27.77 -14.15 -1.06
CA THR A 511 28.12 -13.55 0.23
C THR A 511 26.94 -12.76 0.79
N PHE A 512 26.29 -11.93 -0.03
CA PHE A 512 25.08 -11.18 0.35
C PHE A 512 23.92 -12.12 0.69
N ALA A 513 23.76 -13.16 -0.09
CA ALA A 513 22.76 -14.19 0.11
C ALA A 513 22.96 -14.93 1.45
N LEU A 514 24.16 -15.39 1.74
CA LEU A 514 24.51 -16.03 3.00
C LEU A 514 24.34 -15.06 4.19
N PHE A 515 24.78 -13.83 4.06
CA PHE A 515 24.57 -12.81 5.07
C PHE A 515 23.07 -12.55 5.35
N SER A 516 22.25 -12.54 4.31
CA SER A 516 20.80 -12.37 4.42
C SER A 516 20.11 -13.54 5.11
N LEU A 517 20.66 -14.76 4.97
CA LEU A 517 20.15 -15.99 5.62
C LEU A 517 20.60 -16.10 7.08
N ILE A 518 21.83 -15.71 7.41
CA ILE A 518 22.42 -15.85 8.76
C ILE A 518 21.84 -14.81 9.73
N ARG A 519 21.28 -13.72 9.22
CA ARG A 519 20.79 -12.57 10.00
C ARG A 519 19.51 -12.76 10.84
N PRO A 520 18.69 -13.79 10.78
CA PRO A 520 17.49 -13.91 11.60
C PRO A 520 17.78 -14.63 12.93
N VAL A 521 18.42 -13.98 13.87
CA VAL A 521 18.24 -14.32 15.28
C VAL A 521 17.14 -13.42 15.80
N VAL A 522 15.98 -14.02 15.98
CA VAL A 522 14.73 -13.39 16.40
C VAL A 522 14.88 -12.86 17.82
N TRP A 523 15.02 -11.55 17.97
CA TRP A 523 14.63 -10.86 19.18
C TRP A 523 13.17 -10.38 19.02
N ARG A 524 12.19 -11.28 19.20
CA ARG A 524 10.86 -10.84 19.57
C ARG A 524 11.01 -10.24 20.96
N ARG A 525 10.73 -8.95 21.11
CA ARG A 525 10.59 -8.33 22.42
C ARG A 525 9.35 -8.95 23.05
N ARG A 526 9.55 -9.93 23.92
CA ARG A 526 8.48 -10.54 24.71
C ARG A 526 8.19 -9.60 25.87
N THR A 527 6.92 -9.33 26.13
CA THR A 527 6.50 -8.66 27.35
C THR A 527 6.82 -9.60 28.51
N LEU A 528 7.59 -9.11 29.45
CA LEU A 528 7.95 -9.89 30.65
C LEU A 528 6.72 -10.06 31.56
N PRO A 529 6.63 -11.12 32.37
CA PRO A 529 5.52 -11.31 33.29
C PRO A 529 5.29 -10.11 34.23
N ARG A 530 6.36 -9.50 34.74
CA ARG A 530 6.29 -8.28 35.58
C ARG A 530 5.70 -7.09 34.82
N GLU A 531 6.06 -6.90 33.55
CA GLU A 531 5.50 -5.85 32.69
C GLU A 531 4.01 -6.11 32.46
N ARG A 532 3.61 -7.37 32.26
CA ARG A 532 2.20 -7.75 32.09
C ARG A 532 1.39 -7.54 33.35
N ALA A 533 1.93 -7.87 34.52
CA ALA A 533 1.29 -7.60 35.80
C ALA A 533 1.12 -6.08 36.07
N HIS A 534 2.13 -5.28 35.69
CA HIS A 534 2.03 -3.82 35.79
C HIS A 534 0.97 -3.26 34.85
N ALA A 535 0.91 -3.74 33.61
CA ALA A 535 -0.13 -3.36 32.66
C ALA A 535 -1.53 -3.75 33.16
N ALA A 536 -1.69 -4.94 33.75
CA ALA A 536 -2.95 -5.38 34.32
C ALA A 536 -3.41 -4.47 35.49
N ALA A 537 -2.49 -4.02 36.32
CA ALA A 537 -2.80 -3.08 37.40
C ALA A 537 -3.25 -1.70 36.84
N LEU A 538 -2.57 -1.17 35.83
CA LEU A 538 -2.97 0.08 35.19
C LEU A 538 -4.32 -0.05 34.49
N ILE A 539 -4.56 -1.14 33.79
CA ILE A 539 -5.82 -1.41 33.10
C ILE A 539 -6.96 -1.54 34.11
N ALA A 540 -6.74 -2.22 35.24
CA ALA A 540 -7.73 -2.36 36.28
C ALA A 540 -8.09 -1.03 36.95
N ALA A 541 -7.15 -0.07 37.01
CA ALA A 541 -7.35 1.23 37.63
C ALA A 541 -7.90 2.29 36.67
N HIS A 542 -7.58 2.23 35.39
CA HIS A 542 -7.81 3.30 34.42
C HIS A 542 -8.43 2.82 33.08
N GLY A 543 -8.75 1.53 32.98
CA GLY A 543 -9.45 1.01 31.79
C GLY A 543 -10.87 1.53 31.70
N ASP A 544 -11.35 1.79 30.51
CA ASP A 544 -12.67 2.34 30.21
C ASP A 544 -13.39 1.59 29.09
N SER A 545 -12.91 0.39 28.75
CA SER A 545 -13.45 -0.39 27.63
C SER A 545 -13.52 -1.89 27.95
N SER A 546 -14.58 -2.54 27.46
CA SER A 546 -14.74 -4.00 27.50
C SER A 546 -13.60 -4.76 26.78
N LEU A 547 -12.82 -4.09 25.92
CA LEU A 547 -11.66 -4.66 25.27
C LEU A 547 -10.41 -4.71 26.14
N ASP A 548 -10.42 -4.00 27.27
CA ASP A 548 -9.24 -3.83 28.10
C ASP A 548 -8.81 -5.13 28.76
N PHE A 549 -9.77 -6.02 29.05
CA PHE A 549 -9.49 -7.37 29.50
C PHE A 549 -8.53 -8.12 28.54
N PHE A 550 -8.74 -7.98 27.23
CA PHE A 550 -7.94 -8.68 26.21
C PHE A 550 -6.58 -8.04 25.96
N LYS A 551 -6.31 -6.83 26.46
CA LYS A 551 -5.00 -6.16 26.29
C LYS A 551 -3.87 -6.90 26.98
N THR A 552 -4.15 -7.59 28.08
CA THR A 552 -3.15 -8.34 28.85
C THR A 552 -2.91 -9.75 28.33
N TRP A 553 -3.64 -10.19 27.29
CA TRP A 553 -3.51 -11.54 26.73
C TRP A 553 -2.12 -11.83 26.17
N PRO A 554 -1.64 -13.11 26.29
CA PRO A 554 -0.28 -13.50 25.89
C PRO A 554 0.02 -13.32 24.40
N ASP A 555 -0.99 -13.25 23.56
CA ASP A 555 -0.86 -13.05 22.10
C ASP A 555 -0.43 -11.62 21.71
N LYS A 556 -0.40 -10.70 22.69
CA LYS A 556 -0.05 -9.29 22.48
C LYS A 556 1.25 -8.91 23.16
N THR A 557 1.92 -7.93 22.56
CA THR A 557 3.05 -7.23 23.17
C THR A 557 2.54 -5.93 23.76
N ILE A 558 3.07 -5.56 24.92
CA ILE A 558 2.70 -4.33 25.61
C ILE A 558 3.81 -3.30 25.41
N PHE A 559 3.42 -2.09 25.05
CA PHE A 559 4.28 -0.91 25.00
C PHE A 559 3.93 -0.04 26.20
N PHE A 560 4.94 0.44 26.91
CA PHE A 560 4.80 1.40 28.00
C PHE A 560 5.33 2.76 27.58
N SER A 561 4.69 3.81 28.09
CA SER A 561 5.28 5.14 28.06
C SER A 561 6.59 5.21 28.85
N SER A 562 7.35 6.26 28.62
CA SER A 562 8.61 6.50 29.36
C SER A 562 8.40 6.68 30.87
N THR A 563 7.22 7.12 31.29
CA THR A 563 6.82 7.24 32.69
C THR A 563 6.37 5.92 33.32
N GLY A 564 5.98 4.94 32.49
CA GLY A 564 5.36 3.70 32.94
C GLY A 564 3.87 3.79 33.27
N ASN A 565 3.24 4.97 33.11
CA ASN A 565 1.84 5.23 33.48
C ASN A 565 0.85 5.13 32.32
N GLY A 566 1.36 4.84 31.10
CA GLY A 566 0.56 4.62 29.91
C GLY A 566 0.93 3.33 29.21
N VAL A 567 -0.07 2.58 28.71
CA VAL A 567 0.13 1.29 28.04
C VAL A 567 -0.65 1.17 26.74
N ILE A 568 -0.05 0.50 25.75
CA ILE A 568 -0.68 0.10 24.50
C ILE A 568 -0.40 -1.38 24.25
N ALA A 569 -1.46 -2.17 24.14
CA ALA A 569 -1.36 -3.57 23.73
C ALA A 569 -1.47 -3.70 22.22
N TYR A 570 -0.48 -4.32 21.57
CA TYR A 570 -0.42 -4.41 20.12
C TYR A 570 0.11 -5.75 19.63
N ARG A 571 -0.17 -6.03 18.36
CA ARG A 571 0.41 -7.18 17.63
C ARG A 571 0.91 -6.73 16.26
N VAL A 572 2.02 -7.30 15.79
CA VAL A 572 2.62 -6.92 14.51
C VAL A 572 2.38 -8.01 13.47
N ALA A 573 1.79 -7.63 12.34
CA ALA A 573 1.71 -8.46 11.15
C ALA A 573 1.96 -7.60 9.90
N LEU A 574 2.63 -8.15 8.89
CA LEU A 574 2.93 -7.47 7.62
C LEU A 574 3.57 -6.07 7.79
N SER A 575 4.42 -5.90 8.80
CA SER A 575 4.98 -4.61 9.23
C SER A 575 3.91 -3.56 9.55
N CYS A 576 2.84 -4.00 10.19
CA CYS A 576 1.77 -3.16 10.70
C CYS A 576 1.58 -3.50 12.18
N ALA A 577 1.74 -2.53 13.07
CA ALA A 577 1.42 -2.63 14.48
C ALA A 577 -0.07 -2.32 14.65
N ILE A 578 -0.84 -3.33 14.98
CA ILE A 578 -2.28 -3.21 15.27
C ILE A 578 -2.42 -3.15 16.80
N ALA A 579 -2.82 -2.01 17.31
CA ALA A 579 -3.17 -1.82 18.72
C ALA A 579 -4.64 -2.19 18.96
N LEU A 580 -4.94 -2.74 20.11
CA LEU A 580 -6.29 -3.11 20.53
C LEU A 580 -6.93 -1.98 21.35
N GLY A 581 -8.00 -1.38 20.81
CA GLY A 581 -8.68 -0.28 21.48
C GLY A 581 -7.80 0.97 21.64
N ASP A 582 -8.20 1.84 22.55
CA ASP A 582 -7.44 3.04 22.92
C ASP A 582 -6.24 2.71 23.82
N PRO A 583 -5.21 3.55 23.87
CA PRO A 583 -4.22 3.53 24.94
C PRO A 583 -4.90 3.63 26.32
N VAL A 584 -4.41 2.91 27.33
CA VAL A 584 -4.82 3.11 28.72
C VAL A 584 -3.77 3.96 29.41
N ALA A 585 -4.19 5.04 30.04
CA ALA A 585 -3.31 6.03 30.67
C ALA A 585 -3.96 6.62 31.93
N THR A 586 -3.17 7.14 32.85
CA THR A 586 -3.62 7.74 34.10
C THR A 586 -4.42 9.02 33.91
N ASP A 587 -4.10 9.78 32.83
CA ASP A 587 -4.72 11.06 32.48
C ASP A 587 -4.54 11.38 30.99
N ASP A 588 -5.12 12.49 30.53
CA ASP A 588 -5.08 12.90 29.14
C ASP A 588 -3.68 13.30 28.64
N GLU A 589 -2.82 13.84 29.52
CA GLU A 589 -1.44 14.18 29.14
C GLU A 589 -0.63 12.91 28.90
N GLU A 590 -0.83 11.92 29.74
CA GLU A 590 -0.18 10.63 29.63
C GLU A 590 -0.71 9.85 28.40
N PHE A 591 -2.01 10.00 28.10
CA PHE A 591 -2.58 9.46 26.86
C PHE A 591 -1.87 10.04 25.61
N ASP A 592 -1.76 11.36 25.52
CA ASP A 592 -1.08 12.03 24.40
C ASP A 592 0.41 11.62 24.35
N ARG A 593 1.07 11.45 25.51
CA ARG A 593 2.46 11.02 25.62
C ARG A 593 2.66 9.59 25.13
N VAL A 594 1.92 8.62 25.66
CA VAL A 594 2.07 7.21 25.26
C VAL A 594 1.73 7.01 23.77
N LEU A 595 0.76 7.77 23.27
CA LEU A 595 0.40 7.77 21.86
C LEU A 595 1.57 8.28 20.99
N ALA A 596 2.15 9.43 21.34
CA ALA A 596 3.28 10.01 20.60
C ALA A 596 4.51 9.09 20.62
N GLU A 597 4.88 8.57 21.79
CA GLU A 597 6.01 7.67 21.96
C GLU A 597 5.80 6.34 21.21
N PHE A 598 4.58 5.82 21.17
CA PHE A 598 4.26 4.61 20.39
C PHE A 598 4.34 4.87 18.89
N LEU A 599 3.90 6.02 18.41
CA LEU A 599 4.05 6.41 17.02
C LEU A 599 5.53 6.51 16.62
N ASP A 600 6.35 7.15 17.47
CA ASP A 600 7.80 7.22 17.26
C ASP A 600 8.46 5.85 17.31
N PHE A 601 8.04 4.98 18.22
CA PHE A 601 8.51 3.60 18.31
C PHE A 601 8.17 2.81 17.04
N CYS A 602 6.95 2.93 16.55
CA CYS A 602 6.52 2.26 15.32
C CYS A 602 7.27 2.82 14.09
N ASP A 603 7.46 4.14 14.03
CA ASP A 603 8.25 4.76 12.95
C ASP A 603 9.71 4.30 12.97
N ALA A 604 10.32 4.19 14.16
CA ALA A 604 11.66 3.65 14.33
C ALA A 604 11.81 2.18 13.91
N ASN A 605 10.71 1.43 13.86
CA ASN A 605 10.65 0.03 13.42
C ASN A 605 10.12 -0.15 11.98
N ASP A 606 9.82 0.93 11.25
CA ASP A 606 9.19 0.90 9.91
C ASP A 606 7.85 0.14 9.92
N TRP A 607 7.08 0.32 10.98
CA TRP A 607 5.75 -0.26 11.10
C TRP A 607 4.68 0.78 10.82
N LEU A 608 3.67 0.38 10.06
CA LEU A 608 2.42 1.12 9.99
C LEU A 608 1.69 0.96 11.32
N VAL A 609 0.93 1.97 11.71
CA VAL A 609 0.16 1.94 12.95
C VAL A 609 -1.32 1.93 12.65
N ALA A 610 -2.07 1.09 13.36
CA ALA A 610 -3.52 1.18 13.41
C ALA A 610 -4.00 0.83 14.81
N PHE A 611 -5.01 1.57 15.30
CA PHE A 611 -5.75 1.24 16.52
C PHE A 611 -7.11 0.66 16.11
N HIS A 612 -7.44 -0.50 16.63
CA HIS A 612 -8.61 -1.27 16.20
C HIS A 612 -9.69 -1.27 17.29
N GLN A 613 -10.92 -0.95 16.89
CA GLN A 613 -12.11 -0.85 17.75
C GLN A 613 -12.05 0.30 18.79
N THR A 614 -11.49 1.44 18.39
CA THR A 614 -11.51 2.64 19.23
C THR A 614 -12.91 3.29 19.24
N PRO A 615 -13.37 3.84 20.36
CA PRO A 615 -14.56 4.68 20.41
C PRO A 615 -14.29 6.06 19.79
N GLU A 616 -15.30 6.89 19.68
CA GLU A 616 -15.18 8.24 19.16
C GLU A 616 -14.60 9.25 20.17
N THR A 617 -14.62 8.93 21.42
CA THR A 617 -14.31 9.83 22.54
C THR A 617 -12.94 10.48 22.44
N ARG A 618 -11.93 9.80 21.90
CA ARG A 618 -10.55 10.28 21.76
C ARG A 618 -10.22 10.81 20.35
N ARG A 619 -11.24 11.12 19.54
CA ARG A 619 -11.07 11.60 18.13
C ARG A 619 -10.11 12.78 18.03
N ASP A 620 -10.21 13.77 18.90
CA ASP A 620 -9.38 14.97 18.86
C ASP A 620 -7.92 14.69 19.22
N ALA A 621 -7.64 13.78 20.15
CA ALA A 621 -6.29 13.35 20.47
C ALA A 621 -5.63 12.67 19.25
N TYR A 622 -6.31 11.75 18.61
CA TYR A 622 -5.83 11.12 17.39
C TYR A 622 -5.63 12.11 16.24
N ARG A 623 -6.53 13.09 16.09
CA ARG A 623 -6.40 14.13 15.07
C ARG A 623 -5.18 15.02 15.35
N ARG A 624 -4.91 15.42 16.62
CA ARG A 624 -3.68 16.15 17.01
C ARG A 624 -2.42 15.36 16.67
N ALA A 625 -2.45 14.05 16.88
CA ALA A 625 -1.36 13.15 16.50
C ALA A 625 -1.25 12.91 14.97
N GLY A 626 -2.11 13.55 14.17
CA GLY A 626 -2.11 13.44 12.70
C GLY A 626 -2.69 12.13 12.18
N LEU A 627 -3.52 11.44 12.96
CA LEU A 627 -4.21 10.21 12.58
C LEU A 627 -5.64 10.49 12.12
N SER A 628 -6.18 9.61 11.29
CA SER A 628 -7.55 9.63 10.78
C SER A 628 -8.33 8.46 11.34
N MET A 629 -9.64 8.61 11.47
CA MET A 629 -10.55 7.58 11.95
C MET A 629 -11.51 7.16 10.85
N LEU A 630 -11.76 5.86 10.71
CA LEU A 630 -12.73 5.26 9.79
C LEU A 630 -13.64 4.33 10.60
N LYS A 631 -14.96 4.51 10.49
CA LYS A 631 -15.93 3.62 11.14
C LYS A 631 -15.80 2.20 10.56
N ILE A 632 -15.71 1.19 11.43
CA ILE A 632 -15.56 -0.22 11.03
C ILE A 632 -16.68 -1.11 11.54
N GLY A 633 -17.60 -0.59 12.32
CA GLY A 633 -18.74 -1.31 12.86
C GLY A 633 -19.38 -0.59 14.05
N GLU A 634 -20.23 -1.29 14.73
CA GLU A 634 -20.94 -0.78 15.91
C GLU A 634 -20.95 -1.85 17.01
N ASP A 635 -20.80 -1.41 18.24
CA ASP A 635 -20.90 -2.25 19.43
C ASP A 635 -22.34 -2.30 19.94
N ALA A 636 -22.81 -3.47 20.35
CA ALA A 636 -24.18 -3.68 20.79
C ALA A 636 -24.26 -3.68 22.33
N ILE A 637 -24.75 -2.60 22.91
CA ILE A 637 -24.85 -2.43 24.36
C ILE A 637 -26.32 -2.56 24.79
N VAL A 638 -26.63 -3.56 25.58
CA VAL A 638 -27.97 -3.80 26.15
C VAL A 638 -28.09 -3.08 27.49
N ASP A 639 -29.12 -2.27 27.67
CA ASP A 639 -29.49 -1.75 28.97
C ASP A 639 -30.19 -2.85 29.78
N VAL A 640 -29.47 -3.39 30.76
CA VAL A 640 -29.93 -4.50 31.60
C VAL A 640 -31.06 -4.10 32.51
N THR A 641 -31.12 -2.84 32.90
CA THR A 641 -32.13 -2.33 33.86
C THR A 641 -33.51 -2.24 33.22
N THR A 642 -33.58 -1.88 31.96
CA THR A 642 -34.83 -1.69 31.21
C THR A 642 -35.22 -2.89 30.34
N PHE A 643 -34.28 -3.84 30.11
CA PHE A 643 -34.57 -5.03 29.31
C PHE A 643 -35.76 -5.83 29.84
N SER A 644 -36.68 -6.18 28.95
CA SER A 644 -37.88 -6.95 29.31
C SER A 644 -38.31 -7.81 28.13
N LEU A 645 -38.77 -9.02 28.41
CA LEU A 645 -39.38 -9.90 27.41
C LEU A 645 -40.83 -9.50 27.04
N SER A 646 -41.34 -8.38 27.55
CA SER A 646 -42.68 -7.89 27.21
C SER A 646 -42.77 -7.26 25.84
N GLY A 647 -43.98 -7.16 25.28
CA GLY A 647 -44.23 -6.50 24.02
C GLY A 647 -44.08 -7.38 22.78
N LYS A 648 -44.48 -6.79 21.61
CA LYS A 648 -44.51 -7.45 20.30
C LYS A 648 -43.10 -7.79 19.75
N PRO A 649 -42.09 -6.92 19.90
CA PRO A 649 -40.73 -7.22 19.40
C PRO A 649 -40.11 -8.45 20.06
N MET A 650 -40.40 -8.68 21.35
CA MET A 650 -39.84 -9.78 22.15
C MET A 650 -40.58 -11.11 22.00
N LYS A 651 -41.60 -11.18 21.09
CA LYS A 651 -42.47 -12.39 20.94
C LYS A 651 -41.64 -13.64 20.66
N HIS A 652 -40.64 -13.56 19.81
CA HIS A 652 -39.84 -14.72 19.44
C HIS A 652 -38.93 -15.17 20.61
N LEU A 653 -38.19 -14.24 21.25
CA LEU A 653 -37.38 -14.57 22.41
C LEU A 653 -38.18 -15.19 23.53
N ARG A 654 -39.32 -14.58 23.87
CA ARG A 654 -40.24 -15.10 24.89
C ARG A 654 -40.75 -16.50 24.53
N ALA A 655 -41.10 -16.76 23.28
CA ALA A 655 -41.53 -18.08 22.84
C ALA A 655 -40.42 -19.13 22.98
N THR A 656 -39.17 -18.78 22.64
CA THR A 656 -38.00 -19.65 22.77
C THR A 656 -37.70 -19.94 24.23
N VAL A 657 -37.71 -18.92 25.11
CA VAL A 657 -37.50 -19.09 26.55
C VAL A 657 -38.56 -20.01 27.14
N ASN A 658 -39.88 -19.74 26.86
CA ASN A 658 -40.99 -20.57 27.34
C ASN A 658 -40.92 -22.00 26.81
N GLN A 659 -40.36 -22.24 25.62
CA GLN A 659 -40.17 -23.58 25.10
C GLN A 659 -39.07 -24.33 25.87
N PHE A 660 -37.96 -23.67 26.19
CA PHE A 660 -36.89 -24.28 26.96
C PHE A 660 -37.31 -24.59 28.39
N ASP A 661 -38.06 -23.65 29.02
CA ASP A 661 -38.60 -23.85 30.38
C ASP A 661 -39.56 -25.06 30.44
N ARG A 662 -40.42 -25.24 29.41
CA ARG A 662 -41.34 -26.41 29.30
C ARG A 662 -40.60 -27.72 29.06
N ASN A 663 -39.40 -27.69 28.52
CA ASN A 663 -38.58 -28.86 28.24
C ASN A 663 -37.50 -29.07 29.31
N ASP A 664 -37.71 -28.48 30.49
CA ASP A 664 -36.85 -28.60 31.70
C ASP A 664 -35.38 -28.18 31.48
N TYR A 665 -35.09 -27.27 30.51
CA TYR A 665 -33.77 -26.67 30.43
C TYR A 665 -33.62 -25.61 31.52
N ARG A 666 -32.41 -25.57 32.11
CA ARG A 666 -32.11 -24.64 33.22
C ARG A 666 -30.85 -23.84 32.91
N ALA A 667 -30.83 -22.57 33.26
CA ALA A 667 -29.62 -21.75 33.28
C ALA A 667 -28.93 -21.93 34.63
N VAL A 668 -27.69 -22.30 34.63
CA VAL A 668 -26.88 -22.52 35.84
C VAL A 668 -25.66 -21.61 35.78
N TRP A 669 -25.47 -20.88 36.89
CA TRP A 669 -24.27 -20.05 37.05
C TRP A 669 -23.20 -20.79 37.85
N HIS A 670 -21.96 -20.73 37.38
CA HIS A 670 -20.77 -21.31 37.99
C HIS A 670 -19.77 -20.20 38.31
N ASP A 671 -19.41 -20.01 39.55
CA ASP A 671 -18.39 -19.06 39.96
C ASP A 671 -16.99 -19.62 39.69
N ALA A 672 -16.04 -18.73 39.40
CA ALA A 672 -14.63 -19.10 39.27
C ALA A 672 -13.98 -19.32 40.67
N PRO A 673 -13.06 -20.26 40.79
CA PRO A 673 -12.55 -21.22 39.80
C PRO A 673 -13.50 -22.41 39.60
N LEU A 674 -13.70 -22.80 38.31
CA LEU A 674 -14.53 -23.96 38.01
C LEU A 674 -13.92 -25.26 38.44
N ASP A 675 -14.79 -26.20 38.89
CA ASP A 675 -14.40 -27.57 39.17
C ASP A 675 -14.09 -28.38 37.87
N ASP A 676 -13.42 -29.52 38.01
CA ASP A 676 -12.99 -30.34 36.88
C ASP A 676 -14.19 -30.94 36.12
N ALA A 677 -15.26 -31.29 36.81
CA ALA A 677 -16.45 -31.88 36.18
C ALA A 677 -17.20 -30.86 35.30
N THR A 678 -17.36 -29.65 35.79
CA THR A 678 -17.95 -28.53 35.01
C THR A 678 -17.06 -28.18 33.82
N LEU A 679 -15.75 -28.14 34.02
CA LEU A 679 -14.81 -27.81 32.94
C LEU A 679 -14.86 -28.85 31.82
N GLU A 680 -14.96 -30.15 32.16
CA GLU A 680 -15.07 -31.21 31.15
C GLU A 680 -16.36 -31.10 30.35
N ARG A 681 -17.50 -30.87 30.99
CA ARG A 681 -18.80 -30.67 30.33
C ARG A 681 -18.79 -29.48 29.37
N VAL A 682 -18.10 -28.39 29.72
CA VAL A 682 -17.95 -27.19 28.93
C VAL A 682 -16.99 -27.42 27.75
N ARG A 683 -15.90 -28.22 27.97
CA ARG A 683 -14.97 -28.62 26.91
C ARG A 683 -15.68 -29.39 25.82
N GLU A 684 -16.53 -30.37 26.18
CA GLU A 684 -17.32 -31.12 25.20
C GLU A 684 -18.16 -30.19 24.30
N VAL A 685 -18.82 -29.18 24.86
CA VAL A 685 -19.60 -28.19 24.08
C VAL A 685 -18.68 -27.41 23.15
N SER A 686 -17.50 -27.04 23.63
CA SER A 686 -16.51 -26.31 22.84
C SER A 686 -15.99 -27.12 21.67
N ASP A 687 -15.67 -28.40 21.88
CA ASP A 687 -15.16 -29.31 20.86
C ASP A 687 -16.22 -29.59 19.80
N GLU A 688 -17.47 -29.82 20.21
CA GLU A 688 -18.60 -29.97 19.29
C GLU A 688 -18.84 -28.69 18.47
N TRP A 689 -18.73 -27.50 19.09
CA TRP A 689 -18.90 -26.22 18.41
C TRP A 689 -17.85 -26.04 17.30
N LEU A 690 -16.62 -26.49 17.47
CA LEU A 690 -15.55 -26.43 16.47
C LEU A 690 -15.81 -27.34 15.26
N THR A 691 -16.70 -28.35 15.39
CA THR A 691 -17.09 -29.19 14.24
C THR A 691 -18.11 -28.54 13.31
N ILE A 692 -18.75 -27.45 13.73
CA ILE A 692 -19.71 -26.71 12.93
C ILE A 692 -19.01 -25.95 11.79
N ASP A 693 -19.46 -26.09 10.55
CA ASP A 693 -18.88 -25.44 9.38
C ASP A 693 -18.68 -23.94 9.57
N GLY A 694 -17.48 -23.45 9.27
CA GLY A 694 -17.12 -22.04 9.38
C GLY A 694 -16.79 -21.58 10.80
N ARG A 695 -16.84 -22.46 11.83
CA ARG A 695 -16.44 -22.15 13.20
C ARG A 695 -14.94 -22.45 13.36
N ARG A 696 -14.24 -21.54 14.03
CA ARG A 696 -12.81 -21.68 14.34
C ARG A 696 -12.43 -20.77 15.49
N GLU A 697 -11.33 -21.11 16.15
CA GLU A 697 -10.72 -20.21 17.13
C GLU A 697 -10.28 -18.89 16.48
N ARG A 698 -10.48 -17.82 17.20
CA ARG A 698 -10.02 -16.48 16.81
C ARG A 698 -9.19 -15.90 17.95
N SER A 699 -8.41 -14.89 17.68
CA SER A 699 -7.58 -14.21 18.67
C SER A 699 -7.62 -12.70 18.47
N PHE A 700 -6.85 -11.99 19.25
CA PHE A 700 -6.66 -10.55 19.25
C PHE A 700 -7.77 -9.76 19.95
N THR A 701 -9.01 -9.81 19.50
CA THR A 701 -10.16 -9.14 20.12
C THR A 701 -11.02 -10.06 20.98
N LEU A 702 -10.69 -11.32 21.00
CA LEU A 702 -11.38 -12.39 21.72
C LEU A 702 -10.34 -13.31 22.38
N GLY A 703 -10.75 -14.00 23.42
CA GLY A 703 -10.00 -15.09 24.01
C GLY A 703 -10.08 -16.37 23.18
N GLN A 704 -9.18 -17.28 23.46
CA GLN A 704 -9.20 -18.64 22.93
C GLN A 704 -9.57 -19.61 24.04
N TYR A 705 -10.25 -20.70 23.67
CA TYR A 705 -10.54 -21.72 24.67
C TYR A 705 -9.25 -22.33 25.19
N SER A 706 -9.09 -22.31 26.49
CA SER A 706 -8.14 -23.12 27.25
C SER A 706 -8.73 -23.42 28.61
N ASP A 707 -8.40 -24.58 29.17
CA ASP A 707 -8.90 -24.99 30.46
C ASP A 707 -8.55 -24.00 31.57
N ALA A 708 -7.33 -23.48 31.54
CA ALA A 708 -6.86 -22.48 32.48
C ALA A 708 -7.70 -21.19 32.44
N TYR A 709 -7.99 -20.73 31.22
CA TYR A 709 -8.79 -19.53 31.01
C TYR A 709 -10.23 -19.72 31.47
N ILE A 710 -10.89 -20.77 30.96
CA ILE A 710 -12.31 -21.01 31.34
C ILE A 710 -12.46 -21.27 32.84
N ARG A 711 -11.53 -22.02 33.44
CA ARG A 711 -11.50 -22.24 34.89
C ARG A 711 -11.43 -20.94 35.68
N SER A 712 -10.74 -19.95 35.19
CA SER A 712 -10.51 -18.67 35.88
C SER A 712 -11.65 -17.65 35.74
N THR A 713 -12.65 -17.92 34.89
CA THR A 713 -13.77 -17.02 34.61
C THR A 713 -15.09 -17.62 35.09
N PRO A 714 -16.04 -16.82 35.63
CA PRO A 714 -17.38 -17.30 35.87
C PRO A 714 -18.08 -17.59 34.55
N ILE A 715 -18.89 -18.63 34.52
CA ILE A 715 -19.65 -19.05 33.34
C ILE A 715 -21.13 -19.23 33.64
N MET A 716 -21.93 -19.01 32.59
CA MET A 716 -23.33 -19.45 32.59
C MET A 716 -23.49 -20.59 31.60
N THR A 717 -24.13 -21.65 32.02
CA THR A 717 -24.49 -22.81 31.18
C THR A 717 -25.99 -22.87 31.00
N ILE A 718 -26.44 -23.47 29.89
CA ILE A 718 -27.80 -24.00 29.71
C ILE A 718 -27.66 -25.51 29.78
N GLU A 719 -28.37 -26.13 30.71
CA GLU A 719 -28.34 -27.56 30.99
C GLU A 719 -29.72 -28.18 30.73
N ASP A 720 -29.78 -29.38 30.18
CA ASP A 720 -31.00 -30.16 30.02
C ASP A 720 -31.44 -30.83 31.35
N ALA A 721 -32.52 -31.60 31.29
CA ALA A 721 -33.06 -32.30 32.50
C ALA A 721 -32.06 -33.31 33.10
N ASP A 722 -31.15 -33.86 32.30
CA ASP A 722 -30.12 -34.81 32.72
C ASP A 722 -28.83 -34.12 33.18
N GLY A 723 -28.78 -32.79 33.22
CA GLY A 723 -27.62 -31.99 33.59
C GLY A 723 -26.56 -31.88 32.53
N ARG A 724 -26.85 -32.24 31.25
CA ARG A 724 -25.94 -32.08 30.12
C ARG A 724 -25.92 -30.63 29.67
N VAL A 725 -24.73 -30.05 29.55
CA VAL A 725 -24.53 -28.70 29.04
C VAL A 725 -24.78 -28.64 27.52
N VAL A 726 -25.72 -27.77 27.09
CA VAL A 726 -26.02 -27.57 25.64
C VAL A 726 -25.48 -26.25 25.11
N ALA A 727 -25.25 -25.26 25.97
CA ALA A 727 -24.62 -23.99 25.62
C ALA A 727 -23.93 -23.39 26.82
N PHE A 728 -22.90 -22.59 26.59
CA PHE A 728 -22.25 -21.81 27.65
C PHE A 728 -21.71 -20.48 27.11
N THR A 729 -21.53 -19.54 28.02
CA THR A 729 -20.76 -18.32 27.86
C THR A 729 -19.98 -18.02 29.13
N ASN A 730 -18.78 -17.43 28.98
CA ASN A 730 -18.06 -16.91 30.13
C ASN A 730 -18.22 -15.38 30.21
N LEU A 731 -18.25 -14.88 31.40
CA LEU A 731 -18.24 -13.46 31.69
C LEU A 731 -16.81 -13.04 31.99
N VAL A 732 -16.37 -11.95 31.33
CA VAL A 732 -15.05 -11.38 31.57
C VAL A 732 -15.18 -10.04 32.27
N SER A 733 -14.15 -9.68 33.07
CA SER A 733 -14.12 -8.41 33.77
C SER A 733 -14.11 -7.26 32.75
N ASP A 734 -15.00 -6.34 32.92
CA ASP A 734 -15.01 -5.07 32.21
C ASP A 734 -14.31 -4.02 33.10
N GLY A 735 -13.48 -3.17 32.51
CA GLY A 735 -12.85 -2.03 33.17
C GLY A 735 -13.88 -0.96 33.61
N VAL A 736 -15.11 -1.05 33.10
CA VAL A 736 -16.18 -0.08 33.39
C VAL A 736 -17.07 -0.58 34.51
N GLU A 737 -17.19 0.19 35.56
CA GLU A 737 -18.03 -0.16 36.71
C GLU A 737 -19.51 -0.26 36.30
N GLY A 738 -20.12 -1.43 36.54
CA GLY A 738 -21.51 -1.71 36.24
C GLY A 738 -21.77 -2.11 34.78
N GLU A 739 -20.76 -2.32 33.97
CA GLU A 739 -20.83 -2.95 32.67
C GLU A 739 -20.38 -4.41 32.73
N ALA A 740 -20.98 -5.27 31.96
CA ALA A 740 -20.58 -6.66 31.78
C ALA A 740 -20.31 -6.96 30.34
N THR A 741 -19.35 -7.82 30.07
CA THR A 741 -19.10 -8.34 28.70
C THR A 741 -18.83 -9.84 28.74
N ILE A 742 -19.04 -10.47 27.60
CA ILE A 742 -18.80 -11.90 27.39
C ILE A 742 -17.71 -12.09 26.34
N ASP A 743 -17.09 -13.25 26.39
CA ASP A 743 -16.08 -13.62 25.40
C ASP A 743 -16.49 -14.83 24.57
N LEU A 744 -16.35 -16.03 25.10
CA LEU A 744 -16.68 -17.25 24.40
C LEU A 744 -18.17 -17.57 24.53
N MET A 745 -18.85 -17.67 23.40
CA MET A 745 -20.22 -18.14 23.29
C MET A 745 -20.26 -19.39 22.46
N ARG A 746 -20.54 -20.55 23.07
CA ARG A 746 -20.52 -21.84 22.35
C ARG A 746 -21.77 -22.65 22.68
N ARG A 747 -22.20 -23.41 21.69
CA ARG A 747 -23.39 -24.28 21.80
C ARG A 747 -23.18 -25.58 21.06
N ARG A 748 -23.90 -26.59 21.44
CA ARG A 748 -24.05 -27.82 20.65
C ARG A 748 -24.87 -27.55 19.37
N HIS A 749 -24.93 -28.53 18.46
CA HIS A 749 -25.77 -28.43 17.27
C HIS A 749 -27.24 -28.22 17.64
N GLU A 750 -27.71 -28.97 18.60
CA GLU A 750 -29.07 -28.93 19.11
C GLU A 750 -29.07 -28.76 20.67
N PRO A 751 -30.09 -28.14 21.26
CA PRO A 751 -31.28 -27.59 20.63
C PRO A 751 -31.06 -26.21 20.01
N SER A 752 -31.82 -25.91 18.95
CA SER A 752 -31.85 -24.57 18.36
C SER A 752 -32.46 -23.57 19.35
N GLY A 753 -31.92 -22.36 19.43
CA GLY A 753 -32.36 -21.32 20.34
C GLY A 753 -31.66 -21.28 21.68
N SER A 754 -30.76 -22.23 21.98
CA SER A 754 -30.01 -22.27 23.24
C SER A 754 -29.23 -20.99 23.53
N MET A 755 -28.66 -20.34 22.50
CA MET A 755 -27.97 -19.06 22.66
C MET A 755 -28.92 -17.89 22.98
N ASP A 756 -30.14 -17.89 22.44
CA ASP A 756 -31.15 -16.87 22.76
C ASP A 756 -31.55 -16.95 24.25
N VAL A 757 -31.75 -18.16 24.75
CA VAL A 757 -32.08 -18.42 26.17
C VAL A 757 -30.91 -18.05 27.07
N LEU A 758 -29.68 -18.46 26.69
CA LEU A 758 -28.49 -18.16 27.47
C LEU A 758 -28.31 -16.64 27.65
N GLN A 759 -28.47 -15.84 26.58
CA GLN A 759 -28.34 -14.39 26.68
C GLN A 759 -29.46 -13.76 27.52
N VAL A 760 -30.71 -14.20 27.37
CA VAL A 760 -31.82 -13.69 28.17
C VAL A 760 -31.59 -13.97 29.67
N ARG A 761 -31.21 -15.21 30.00
CA ARG A 761 -30.98 -15.60 31.40
C ARG A 761 -29.75 -14.89 32.01
N LEU A 762 -28.73 -14.64 31.16
CA LEU A 762 -27.57 -13.86 31.61
C LEU A 762 -27.96 -12.40 31.88
N ILE A 763 -28.76 -11.76 31.02
CA ILE A 763 -29.25 -10.39 31.24
C ILE A 763 -30.10 -10.31 32.53
N GLU A 764 -30.97 -11.29 32.81
CA GLU A 764 -31.75 -11.37 34.03
C GLU A 764 -30.83 -11.48 35.28
N LEU A 765 -29.85 -12.37 35.26
CA LEU A 765 -28.87 -12.53 36.33
C LEU A 765 -28.03 -11.27 36.54
N LEU A 766 -27.53 -10.64 35.49
CA LEU A 766 -26.76 -9.41 35.56
C LEU A 766 -27.56 -8.27 36.22
N ARG A 767 -28.84 -8.17 35.91
CA ARG A 767 -29.76 -7.23 36.60
C ARG A 767 -29.85 -7.49 38.08
N GLU A 768 -30.02 -8.75 38.51
CA GLU A 768 -30.08 -9.14 39.89
C GLU A 768 -28.76 -8.83 40.62
N ARG A 769 -27.64 -8.87 39.92
CA ARG A 769 -26.30 -8.55 40.45
C ARG A 769 -25.96 -7.06 40.41
N GLY A 770 -26.89 -6.20 39.95
CA GLY A 770 -26.72 -4.75 39.97
C GLY A 770 -25.94 -4.16 38.79
N TYR A 771 -25.69 -4.93 37.70
CA TYR A 771 -25.13 -4.40 36.46
C TYR A 771 -26.15 -3.48 35.79
N ARG A 772 -25.62 -2.47 35.06
CA ARG A 772 -26.44 -1.49 34.31
C ARG A 772 -26.46 -1.79 32.82
N THR A 773 -25.35 -2.19 32.26
CA THR A 773 -25.17 -2.43 30.83
C THR A 773 -24.49 -3.78 30.57
N PHE A 774 -24.79 -4.32 29.39
CA PHE A 774 -24.22 -5.57 28.94
C PHE A 774 -23.78 -5.46 27.48
N SER A 775 -22.48 -5.59 27.23
CA SER A 775 -21.95 -5.56 25.87
C SER A 775 -22.04 -6.95 25.23
N LEU A 776 -22.72 -7.02 24.08
CA LEU A 776 -22.73 -8.18 23.20
C LEU A 776 -21.56 -8.18 22.20
N GLY A 777 -20.69 -7.19 22.29
CA GLY A 777 -19.55 -6.98 21.42
C GLY A 777 -19.90 -6.36 20.06
N MET A 778 -18.89 -6.17 19.21
CA MET A 778 -19.01 -5.44 17.94
C MET A 778 -19.72 -6.27 16.85
N ALA A 779 -20.57 -5.60 16.06
CA ALA A 779 -21.02 -6.07 14.75
C ALA A 779 -20.17 -5.39 13.67
N PRO A 780 -19.22 -6.12 13.05
CA PRO A 780 -18.30 -5.53 12.08
C PRO A 780 -19.05 -5.02 10.84
N PHE A 781 -18.59 -3.87 10.33
CA PHE A 781 -19.08 -3.22 9.10
C PHE A 781 -20.58 -2.85 9.10
N ALA A 782 -21.24 -2.93 10.24
CA ALA A 782 -22.63 -2.54 10.36
C ALA A 782 -22.77 -1.02 10.13
N GLU A 783 -23.72 -0.61 9.26
CA GLU A 783 -24.02 0.79 8.93
C GLU A 783 -22.80 1.65 8.53
N VAL A 784 -21.75 1.03 8.00
CA VAL A 784 -20.58 1.75 7.49
C VAL A 784 -20.86 2.23 6.08
N GLY A 785 -20.72 3.54 5.82
CA GLY A 785 -20.89 4.12 4.48
C GLY A 785 -22.34 4.28 4.01
N THR A 786 -23.33 4.10 4.88
CA THR A 786 -24.76 4.27 4.58
C THR A 786 -25.26 5.68 4.88
N GLU A 787 -24.52 6.47 5.65
CA GLU A 787 -24.95 7.81 6.08
C GLU A 787 -24.82 8.84 4.96
N PRO A 788 -25.74 9.84 4.89
CA PRO A 788 -25.56 11.01 4.05
C PRO A 788 -24.28 11.75 4.47
N GLY A 789 -23.27 11.83 3.60
CA GLY A 789 -21.97 12.41 3.92
C GLY A 789 -20.84 11.41 4.19
N ALA A 790 -21.11 10.10 4.10
CA ALA A 790 -20.08 9.07 4.21
C ALA A 790 -18.93 9.32 3.24
N THR A 791 -17.71 9.22 3.74
CA THR A 791 -16.48 9.43 2.97
C THR A 791 -16.26 8.35 1.90
N ILE A 792 -15.42 8.63 0.91
CA ILE A 792 -15.08 7.66 -0.15
C ILE A 792 -14.54 6.35 0.45
N PRO A 793 -13.64 6.34 1.45
CA PRO A 793 -13.21 5.11 2.11
C PRO A 793 -14.35 4.35 2.79
N GLU A 794 -15.29 5.03 3.44
CA GLU A 794 -16.44 4.38 4.08
C GLU A 794 -17.36 3.72 3.05
N ARG A 795 -17.63 4.40 1.94
CA ARG A 795 -18.39 3.82 0.81
C ARG A 795 -17.66 2.64 0.17
N ALA A 796 -16.34 2.70 0.06
CA ALA A 796 -15.54 1.58 -0.43
C ALA A 796 -15.59 0.38 0.53
N VAL A 797 -15.56 0.62 1.84
CA VAL A 797 -15.74 -0.41 2.86
C VAL A 797 -17.15 -1.02 2.78
N HIS A 798 -18.17 -0.20 2.55
CA HIS A 798 -19.54 -0.67 2.36
C HIS A 798 -19.67 -1.58 1.14
N LEU A 799 -19.13 -1.18 0.00
CA LEU A 799 -19.11 -2.00 -1.22
C LEU A 799 -18.34 -3.31 -1.02
N PHE A 800 -17.23 -3.26 -0.28
CA PHE A 800 -16.46 -4.44 0.11
C PHE A 800 -17.29 -5.36 1.02
N TYR A 801 -17.96 -4.80 2.02
CA TYR A 801 -18.86 -5.51 2.92
C TYR A 801 -19.96 -6.25 2.18
N GLU A 802 -20.69 -5.58 1.27
CA GLU A 802 -21.75 -6.20 0.47
C GLU A 802 -21.23 -7.37 -0.37
N ARG A 803 -20.03 -7.22 -0.97
CA ARG A 803 -19.44 -8.24 -1.83
C ARG A 803 -18.93 -9.45 -1.04
N PHE A 804 -18.40 -9.23 0.16
CA PHE A 804 -17.82 -10.26 1.01
C PHE A 804 -18.77 -10.81 2.08
N ASN A 805 -19.93 -10.18 2.30
CA ASN A 805 -20.98 -10.69 3.21
C ASN A 805 -21.44 -12.12 2.84
N ARG A 806 -21.21 -12.54 1.59
CA ARG A 806 -21.46 -13.90 1.09
C ARG A 806 -20.56 -14.96 1.75
N PHE A 807 -19.38 -14.55 2.23
CA PHE A 807 -18.40 -15.44 2.89
C PHE A 807 -18.43 -15.33 4.43
N PHE A 808 -18.92 -14.21 4.98
CA PHE A 808 -19.00 -13.95 6.41
C PHE A 808 -20.37 -13.37 6.70
N SER A 809 -21.25 -14.10 7.39
CA SER A 809 -22.62 -13.69 7.71
C SER A 809 -22.68 -12.51 8.70
N TYR A 810 -22.07 -11.37 8.36
CA TYR A 810 -22.01 -10.17 9.21
C TYR A 810 -23.41 -9.58 9.45
N LYS A 811 -24.28 -9.62 8.43
CA LYS A 811 -25.66 -9.17 8.55
C LYS A 811 -26.43 -10.04 9.53
N GLY A 812 -26.25 -11.36 9.49
CA GLY A 812 -26.87 -12.29 10.45
C GLY A 812 -26.42 -12.04 11.89
N LEU A 813 -25.19 -11.58 12.11
CA LEU A 813 -24.70 -11.25 13.45
C LEU A 813 -25.38 -9.98 13.99
N ARG A 814 -25.56 -8.94 13.18
CA ARG A 814 -26.31 -7.75 13.59
C ARG A 814 -27.78 -8.06 13.86
N ASP A 815 -28.43 -8.80 12.97
CA ASP A 815 -29.84 -9.21 13.13
C ASP A 815 -30.02 -10.07 14.38
N TYR A 816 -29.05 -10.92 14.71
CA TYR A 816 -29.04 -11.68 15.96
C TYR A 816 -28.99 -10.77 17.19
N LYS A 817 -28.07 -9.81 17.23
CA LYS A 817 -27.91 -8.88 18.36
C LYS A 817 -29.09 -7.93 18.48
N ASN A 818 -29.72 -7.53 17.38
CA ASN A 818 -30.94 -6.71 17.37
C ASN A 818 -32.12 -7.35 18.11
N LYS A 819 -32.15 -8.68 18.28
CA LYS A 819 -33.16 -9.37 19.07
C LYS A 819 -33.22 -8.85 20.51
N PHE A 820 -32.11 -8.38 21.06
CA PHE A 820 -31.97 -7.92 22.44
C PHE A 820 -32.14 -6.40 22.56
N GLN A 821 -32.50 -5.70 21.47
CA GLN A 821 -32.72 -4.25 21.41
C GLN A 821 -31.54 -3.41 21.99
N PRO A 822 -30.31 -3.64 21.54
CA PRO A 822 -29.18 -2.90 22.07
C PRO A 822 -29.16 -1.46 21.58
N ARG A 823 -28.51 -0.57 22.34
CA ARG A 823 -28.01 0.69 21.82
C ARG A 823 -26.75 0.38 21.02
N TRP A 824 -26.63 0.98 19.82
CA TRP A 824 -25.47 0.78 18.94
C TRP A 824 -24.48 1.93 19.12
N GLU A 825 -23.22 1.59 19.41
CA GLU A 825 -22.12 2.54 19.59
C GLU A 825 -21.09 2.36 18.48
N PRO A 826 -20.70 3.44 17.77
CA PRO A 826 -19.76 3.31 16.65
C PRO A 826 -18.36 2.94 17.16
N ARG A 827 -17.68 2.06 16.40
CA ARG A 827 -16.28 1.68 16.61
C ARG A 827 -15.46 1.98 15.36
N TYR A 828 -14.25 2.47 15.58
CA TYR A 828 -13.40 3.00 14.53
C TYR A 828 -12.08 2.24 14.45
N ILE A 829 -11.48 2.27 13.26
CA ILE A 829 -10.06 2.03 13.08
C ILE A 829 -9.36 3.37 12.91
N VAL A 830 -8.26 3.56 13.63
CA VAL A 830 -7.43 4.76 13.55
C VAL A 830 -6.16 4.42 12.78
N PHE A 831 -5.75 5.28 11.88
CA PHE A 831 -4.63 5.04 10.98
C PHE A 831 -4.01 6.35 10.48
N ALA A 832 -2.80 6.25 9.92
CA ALA A 832 -2.06 7.42 9.50
C ALA A 832 -2.45 7.93 8.10
N SER A 833 -2.74 7.04 7.14
CA SER A 833 -3.05 7.40 5.74
C SER A 833 -3.94 6.34 5.09
N GLU A 834 -4.90 6.79 4.30
CA GLU A 834 -5.87 5.92 3.60
C GLU A 834 -5.20 4.97 2.60
N VAL A 835 -4.06 5.36 2.02
CA VAL A 835 -3.26 4.49 1.13
C VAL A 835 -2.77 3.23 1.86
N GLN A 836 -2.70 3.27 3.19
CA GLN A 836 -2.27 2.15 4.03
C GLN A 836 -3.41 1.17 4.36
N LEU A 837 -4.67 1.57 4.18
CA LEU A 837 -5.84 0.77 4.58
C LEU A 837 -5.85 -0.66 4.00
N PRO A 838 -5.52 -0.91 2.72
CA PRO A 838 -5.49 -2.29 2.22
C PRO A 838 -4.48 -3.18 2.96
N ARG A 839 -3.32 -2.63 3.31
CA ARG A 839 -2.28 -3.35 4.05
C ARG A 839 -2.67 -3.54 5.51
N ILE A 840 -3.31 -2.53 6.13
CA ILE A 840 -3.85 -2.61 7.49
C ILE A 840 -4.93 -3.68 7.56
N ALA A 841 -5.85 -3.74 6.59
CA ALA A 841 -6.90 -4.75 6.52
C ALA A 841 -6.32 -6.18 6.42
N LEU A 842 -5.31 -6.39 5.56
CA LEU A 842 -4.60 -7.67 5.48
C LEU A 842 -3.86 -8.01 6.78
N ALA A 843 -3.26 -7.02 7.44
CA ALA A 843 -2.58 -7.21 8.71
C ALA A 843 -3.60 -7.57 9.81
N LEU A 844 -4.77 -6.92 9.83
CA LEU A 844 -5.85 -7.19 10.77
C LEU A 844 -6.38 -8.64 10.61
N LEU A 845 -6.63 -9.08 9.37
CA LEU A 845 -6.97 -10.48 9.10
C LEU A 845 -5.91 -11.45 9.65
N ARG A 846 -4.63 -11.12 9.46
CA ARG A 846 -3.52 -11.94 9.96
C ARG A 846 -3.45 -11.98 11.49
N VAL A 847 -3.67 -10.87 12.19
CA VAL A 847 -3.62 -10.86 13.67
C VAL A 847 -4.83 -11.54 14.30
N THR A 848 -5.97 -11.55 13.62
CA THR A 848 -7.20 -12.20 14.11
C THR A 848 -7.27 -13.70 13.80
N GLU A 849 -6.63 -14.16 12.71
CA GLU A 849 -6.66 -15.56 12.28
C GLU A 849 -5.48 -16.41 12.77
N LEU A 850 -4.35 -15.78 13.06
CA LEU A 850 -3.19 -16.48 13.60
C LEU A 850 -3.37 -16.72 15.09
N SER A 851 -4.01 -17.81 15.45
CA SER A 851 -3.77 -18.43 16.73
C SER A 851 -2.38 -19.08 16.69
N ASP A 852 -1.37 -18.40 17.18
CA ASP A 852 -0.09 -19.02 17.50
C ASP A 852 -0.28 -19.76 18.84
N GLU A 853 -1.09 -20.83 18.79
CA GLU A 853 -1.42 -21.67 19.94
C GLU A 853 -0.15 -22.10 20.72
N LYS A 854 0.94 -22.34 19.97
CA LYS A 854 2.26 -22.59 20.54
C LYS A 854 2.84 -21.40 21.30
N LEU A 855 2.60 -20.17 20.85
CA LEU A 855 3.09 -18.97 21.55
C LEU A 855 2.27 -18.67 22.80
N VAL A 856 0.97 -18.84 22.74
CA VAL A 856 0.08 -18.69 23.90
C VAL A 856 0.41 -19.75 24.95
N GLN A 857 0.48 -21.02 24.57
CA GLN A 857 0.86 -22.12 25.45
C GLN A 857 2.28 -21.97 26.00
N GLN A 858 3.22 -21.49 25.21
CA GLN A 858 4.59 -21.25 25.68
C GLN A 858 4.66 -20.07 26.65
N ALA A 859 3.91 -18.98 26.40
CA ALA A 859 3.83 -17.85 27.33
C ALA A 859 3.15 -18.25 28.66
N LEU A 860 2.12 -19.09 28.62
CA LEU A 860 1.49 -19.63 29.82
C LEU A 860 2.45 -20.53 30.61
N ARG A 861 3.19 -21.42 29.96
CA ARG A 861 4.21 -22.27 30.62
C ARG A 861 5.37 -21.47 31.21
N ASP A 862 5.80 -20.42 30.52
CA ASP A 862 6.86 -19.54 30.99
C ASP A 862 6.38 -18.74 32.23
N ALA A 863 5.11 -18.29 32.24
CA ALA A 863 4.48 -17.65 33.39
C ALA A 863 4.32 -18.61 34.57
N GLU A 864 3.90 -19.86 34.35
CA GLU A 864 3.83 -20.91 35.40
C GLU A 864 5.21 -21.23 35.99
N ARG A 865 6.26 -21.31 35.20
CA ARG A 865 7.62 -21.55 35.68
C ARG A 865 8.16 -20.44 36.55
N GLU A 866 7.87 -19.18 36.20
CA GLU A 866 8.30 -18.02 36.97
C GLU A 866 7.49 -17.90 38.29
N ASP A 867 6.19 -18.24 38.30
CA ASP A 867 5.36 -18.27 39.50
C ASP A 867 5.87 -19.34 40.48
N ILE A 868 6.27 -20.50 40.00
CA ILE A 868 6.91 -21.57 40.81
C ILE A 868 8.28 -21.10 41.35
N ALA A 869 9.06 -20.38 40.54
CA ALA A 869 10.38 -19.88 40.97
C ALA A 869 10.28 -18.75 42.02
N MET A 870 9.20 -17.97 42.07
CA MET A 870 9.00 -16.86 43.00
C MET A 870 8.29 -17.27 44.30
N GLY A 871 7.78 -18.49 44.44
CA GLY A 871 7.24 -19.04 45.68
C GLY A 871 5.98 -18.36 46.23
N GLN A 872 5.22 -17.67 45.41
CA GLN A 872 4.05 -16.90 45.82
C GLN A 872 2.73 -17.47 45.29
N GLY A 873 2.11 -18.34 46.07
CA GLY A 873 0.82 -18.97 45.70
C GLY A 873 -0.40 -18.05 45.66
N GLU A 874 -0.34 -16.80 46.15
CA GLU A 874 -1.42 -15.82 46.04
C GLU A 874 -1.49 -15.06 44.74
N HIS A 875 -0.38 -14.97 43.98
CA HIS A 875 -0.35 -14.32 42.67
C HIS A 875 -0.95 -15.16 41.54
N ARG A 876 -1.13 -16.45 41.72
CA ARG A 876 -1.71 -17.37 40.73
C ARG A 876 -3.07 -16.94 40.22
N ARG A 877 -3.94 -16.37 41.09
CA ARG A 877 -5.29 -15.93 40.69
C ARG A 877 -5.30 -14.67 39.82
N ARG A 878 -4.30 -13.79 39.99
CA ARG A 878 -4.17 -12.55 39.17
C ARG A 878 -3.42 -12.77 37.86
N PHE A 879 -2.50 -13.74 37.79
CA PHE A 879 -1.64 -14.02 36.68
C PHE A 879 -2.32 -14.75 35.50
N ILE A 880 -3.36 -15.56 35.78
CA ILE A 880 -4.11 -16.27 34.71
C ILE A 880 -5.13 -15.35 34.08
N ILE A 881 -5.57 -14.31 34.77
CA ILE A 881 -6.51 -13.30 34.32
C ILE A 881 -5.76 -12.04 33.78
N GLY A 882 -4.52 -11.82 34.21
CA GLY A 882 -3.69 -10.70 33.77
C GLY A 882 -2.80 -11.04 32.53
#